data_a43fc38a19e912da5d5a3f566c02fe58
#
_entry.id   a43fc38a19e912da5d5a3f566c02fe58
#
_cell.length_a   1.000
_cell.length_b   1.000
_cell.length_c   1.000
_cell.angle_alpha   90.00
_cell.angle_beta   90.00
_cell.angle_gamma   90.00
#
_symmetry.space_group_name_H-M   'P 1'
#
loop_
_entity.id
_entity.type
_entity.pdbx_description
1 polymer ?
#
loop_
_entity_poly.entity_id
_entity_poly.type
_entity_poly.pdbx_seq_one_letter_code
_entity_poly.pdbx_strand_id
1 'polypeptide(L)'
;MPQNRWHRTNPYSSVLQRAVTVSRLQMPEESSSQFIFQWKDVHKEFPGVIALNGVSIALNAGQVHAIVGENGAGKSTLIKLAAGVYQPDGGSVVLDGQQSIHNPVEAYRNGIVTVFQESELFDQLSVAENMALLKGLPCKRIGVVDWQQIKQSSRHQLRNLPEKLDPTVNAVQLSVAQRQMLQVAAAVSENAKVLILDEPTSALSAKESQWLFEQIKTLRAQGCAIVYISHRQNEIFELADVISVLRDGELIWTKDRSEVTSESLVTAMVGRPVDIESHRDLHKPSNTLMFRAHQVSDGNVLNGIDLDINAGEIVGLYGLIGSGRTEFAETVFGIRKQFSGAIYIDGDAVEIRKPRGAVRHGLAYLSEDRLNKGVFRWLDIRENTVVASLRQISKVLTSRRDELTATTEMGNKLNTRYASHRQPIETLSGGNQQKVVAGRWLLTKPKVLILDEPTRGVDVGAKEEIHDIIQSLAESGCAILLISSELNEVMRYCHRIIVFRDGDIAGEVDATDAKSSDVAELAFPKDSTVELTDDPDANRPSRRRSGWRALLRTESALAAMIVILLILLKVQQPDYQISVLLDASATWMILGLAAAIVIIVGGIDISIGSLAALSAACGGLVLQTDLPPSVSIPLAMIVAMSVGAAGGLVNSALSLWGNVHPIVVTLGMLYAYRGLVSTIMDGKNISNLPDGFGNLAIVDGFYTSVIYGLVISAFGFLLLHHCRCGRHFYAVGNSPTAANLLGIRKSKNWFYAFAIGGALVGLAGMLQLAQKEQMQATLGRNWELEAIAVAVIGGVSINGGKGSAIGVILAAILVQTFSAVLIKFGVPGDRMKLVIGLMILVAVFMDHLWNRQRSVRSTGGGTR
;
A
#
# COMPACT_ATOMS: atom_id res chain seq x y z
N MET A 1 -40.73 -41.26 15.39
CA MET A 1 -42.11 -40.77 15.75
C MET A 1 -41.95 -39.67 16.77
N PRO A 2 -42.69 -38.53 16.69
CA PRO A 2 -43.30 -37.91 15.52
C PRO A 2 -42.80 -36.49 15.20
N GLN A 3 -43.10 -36.09 13.99
CA GLN A 3 -43.02 -34.71 13.44
C GLN A 3 -43.92 -33.75 14.23
N ASN A 4 -43.51 -32.48 14.37
CA ASN A 4 -44.43 -31.38 14.57
C ASN A 4 -44.08 -30.18 13.69
N ARG A 5 -44.95 -29.97 12.69
CA ARG A 5 -45.09 -28.78 11.87
C ARG A 5 -45.65 -27.64 12.72
N TRP A 6 -45.06 -26.43 12.62
CA TRP A 6 -45.73 -25.18 12.96
C TRP A 6 -45.77 -24.28 11.72
N HIS A 7 -46.93 -24.35 11.03
CA HIS A 7 -47.35 -23.27 10.13
C HIS A 7 -47.82 -22.09 10.99
N ARG A 8 -47.21 -20.92 10.89
CA ARG A 8 -47.83 -19.65 11.24
C ARG A 8 -48.10 -18.88 9.97
N THR A 9 -49.35 -18.79 9.59
CA THR A 9 -49.94 -17.92 8.57
C THR A 9 -49.87 -16.48 9.05
N ASN A 10 -49.26 -15.61 8.23
CA ASN A 10 -49.22 -14.16 8.43
C ASN A 10 -50.39 -13.52 7.68
N PRO A 11 -51.32 -12.78 8.35
CA PRO A 11 -52.56 -12.29 7.74
C PRO A 11 -52.43 -10.95 6.99
N TYR A 12 -51.21 -10.51 6.56
CA TYR A 12 -51.04 -9.23 5.86
C TYR A 12 -50.61 -9.36 4.38
N SER A 13 -50.87 -10.50 3.73
CA SER A 13 -50.47 -10.71 2.33
C SER A 13 -51.51 -10.27 1.28
N SER A 14 -52.64 -9.61 1.65
CA SER A 14 -53.70 -9.32 0.72
C SER A 14 -53.99 -7.84 0.41
N VAL A 15 -53.12 -6.89 0.87
CA VAL A 15 -53.42 -5.44 0.65
C VAL A 15 -52.33 -4.73 -0.21
N LEU A 16 -51.26 -5.38 -0.60
CA LEU A 16 -50.18 -4.77 -1.43
C LEU A 16 -50.14 -5.27 -2.88
N GLN A 17 -51.22 -5.86 -3.39
CA GLN A 17 -51.31 -6.29 -4.81
C GLN A 17 -52.16 -5.37 -5.70
N ARG A 18 -52.37 -4.12 -5.33
CA ARG A 18 -52.91 -3.12 -6.26
C ARG A 18 -52.17 -1.81 -6.18
N ALA A 19 -51.56 -1.48 -7.31
CA ALA A 19 -50.88 -0.26 -7.67
C ALA A 19 -49.36 -0.30 -7.53
N VAL A 20 -48.65 -0.82 -8.54
CA VAL A 20 -47.70 -0.08 -9.39
C VAL A 20 -47.52 -0.94 -10.64
N THR A 21 -48.36 -0.77 -11.63
CA THR A 21 -48.03 -1.10 -13.02
C THR A 21 -47.09 0.03 -13.49
N VAL A 22 -45.84 -0.07 -13.15
CA VAL A 22 -44.82 0.72 -13.83
C VAL A 22 -44.63 0.08 -15.19
N SER A 23 -45.04 0.81 -16.22
CA SER A 23 -44.81 0.50 -17.62
C SER A 23 -43.35 0.06 -17.82
N ARG A 24 -43.15 -1.23 -18.11
CA ARG A 24 -41.97 -1.68 -18.81
C ARG A 24 -41.88 -0.87 -20.09
N LEU A 25 -41.08 0.13 -20.13
CA LEU A 25 -40.60 0.75 -21.36
C LEU A 25 -39.93 -0.38 -22.14
N GLN A 26 -40.67 -0.90 -23.13
CA GLN A 26 -40.10 -1.73 -24.18
C GLN A 26 -38.96 -0.93 -24.79
N MET A 27 -37.75 -1.45 -24.66
CA MET A 27 -36.63 -0.98 -25.47
C MET A 27 -37.04 -1.23 -26.95
N PRO A 28 -36.82 -0.26 -27.83
CA PRO A 28 -37.02 -0.51 -29.25
C PRO A 28 -36.10 -1.65 -29.67
N GLU A 29 -36.65 -2.72 -30.18
CA GLU A 29 -35.95 -3.72 -30.97
C GLU A 29 -35.48 -3.05 -32.29
N GLU A 30 -34.16 -3.34 -32.60
CA GLU A 30 -33.57 -3.16 -33.91
C GLU A 30 -33.04 -1.78 -34.31
N SER A 31 -31.78 -1.50 -33.86
CA SER A 31 -30.70 -1.25 -34.78
C SER A 31 -29.46 -1.99 -34.27
N SER A 32 -28.87 -2.85 -35.03
CA SER A 32 -27.69 -3.66 -34.69
C SER A 32 -26.42 -2.79 -34.56
N SER A 33 -26.39 -1.89 -33.61
CA SER A 33 -25.16 -1.27 -33.09
C SER A 33 -24.56 -2.27 -32.12
N GLN A 34 -23.54 -2.98 -32.55
CA GLN A 34 -22.85 -3.98 -31.76
C GLN A 34 -22.06 -3.24 -30.69
N PHE A 35 -22.62 -3.16 -29.45
CA PHE A 35 -21.92 -2.59 -28.29
C PHE A 35 -20.59 -3.31 -28.11
N ILE A 36 -19.53 -2.55 -27.92
CA ILE A 36 -18.19 -3.12 -27.71
C ILE A 36 -18.08 -3.75 -26.33
N PHE A 37 -18.77 -3.16 -25.33
CA PHE A 37 -18.74 -3.64 -23.97
C PHE A 37 -20.10 -3.44 -23.28
N GLN A 38 -20.50 -4.39 -22.43
CA GLN A 38 -21.80 -4.32 -21.76
C GLN A 38 -21.76 -5.04 -20.41
N TRP A 39 -22.24 -4.38 -19.37
CA TRP A 39 -22.80 -5.04 -18.18
C TRP A 39 -24.27 -5.37 -18.47
N LYS A 40 -24.66 -6.62 -18.32
CA LYS A 40 -26.01 -7.07 -18.61
C LYS A 40 -26.63 -7.70 -17.39
N ASP A 41 -27.60 -7.00 -16.78
CA ASP A 41 -28.38 -7.41 -15.61
C ASP A 41 -27.49 -7.89 -14.44
N VAL A 42 -26.46 -7.11 -14.12
CA VAL A 42 -25.39 -7.53 -13.21
C VAL A 42 -25.84 -7.39 -11.76
N HIS A 43 -25.74 -8.49 -11.02
CA HIS A 43 -26.00 -8.56 -9.58
C HIS A 43 -24.70 -8.89 -8.85
N LYS A 44 -24.47 -8.24 -7.70
CA LYS A 44 -23.34 -8.55 -6.80
C LYS A 44 -23.72 -8.32 -5.36
N GLU A 45 -23.53 -9.36 -4.54
CA GLU A 45 -23.80 -9.32 -3.11
C GLU A 45 -22.53 -9.61 -2.31
N PHE A 46 -22.35 -8.92 -1.21
CA PHE A 46 -21.34 -9.19 -0.19
C PHE A 46 -22.06 -9.45 1.15
N PRO A 47 -21.45 -10.14 2.11
CA PRO A 47 -22.08 -10.42 3.39
C PRO A 47 -22.70 -9.18 4.03
N GLY A 48 -24.05 -9.11 4.02
CA GLY A 48 -24.84 -8.01 4.58
C GLY A 48 -25.02 -6.77 3.71
N VAL A 49 -24.56 -6.78 2.43
CA VAL A 49 -24.70 -5.62 1.52
C VAL A 49 -24.93 -6.08 0.09
N ILE A 50 -26.00 -5.62 -0.53
CA ILE A 50 -26.22 -5.73 -1.97
C ILE A 50 -25.49 -4.56 -2.63
N ALA A 51 -24.39 -4.86 -3.32
CA ALA A 51 -23.56 -3.84 -3.96
C ALA A 51 -24.03 -3.45 -5.36
N LEU A 52 -24.67 -4.37 -6.10
CA LEU A 52 -25.29 -4.13 -7.41
C LEU A 52 -26.56 -4.98 -7.52
N ASN A 53 -27.61 -4.36 -8.03
CA ASN A 53 -28.94 -4.96 -8.16
C ASN A 53 -29.48 -4.76 -9.59
N GLY A 54 -29.14 -5.67 -10.52
CA GLY A 54 -29.68 -5.66 -11.88
C GLY A 54 -29.17 -4.52 -12.77
N VAL A 55 -27.89 -4.14 -12.64
CA VAL A 55 -27.32 -3.02 -13.39
C VAL A 55 -27.02 -3.42 -14.84
N SER A 56 -27.53 -2.64 -15.79
CA SER A 56 -27.30 -2.81 -17.23
C SER A 56 -26.78 -1.51 -17.84
N ILE A 57 -25.55 -1.52 -18.33
CA ILE A 57 -24.90 -0.38 -19.00
C ILE A 57 -24.17 -0.91 -20.24
N ALA A 58 -24.30 -0.20 -21.37
CA ALA A 58 -23.67 -0.56 -22.64
C ALA A 58 -22.78 0.59 -23.14
N LEU A 59 -21.66 0.24 -23.75
CA LEU A 59 -20.67 1.18 -24.30
C LEU A 59 -20.48 0.96 -25.79
N ASN A 60 -20.40 2.06 -26.55
CA ASN A 60 -20.04 2.07 -27.93
C ASN A 60 -18.53 2.34 -28.13
N ALA A 61 -17.99 1.85 -29.24
CA ALA A 61 -16.60 2.19 -29.61
C ALA A 61 -16.45 3.70 -29.83
N GLY A 62 -15.33 4.27 -29.38
CA GLY A 62 -15.05 5.70 -29.51
C GLY A 62 -15.98 6.61 -28.70
N GLN A 63 -16.57 6.12 -27.62
CA GLN A 63 -17.47 6.86 -26.73
C GLN A 63 -16.85 7.01 -25.34
N VAL A 64 -16.97 8.18 -24.75
CA VAL A 64 -16.67 8.43 -23.32
C VAL A 64 -17.97 8.33 -22.53
N HIS A 65 -18.10 7.30 -21.73
CA HIS A 65 -19.25 7.05 -20.87
C HIS A 65 -18.89 7.37 -19.42
N ALA A 66 -19.45 8.42 -18.88
CA ALA A 66 -19.27 8.76 -17.47
C ALA A 66 -20.20 7.91 -16.59
N ILE A 67 -19.67 7.31 -15.54
CA ILE A 67 -20.46 6.64 -14.50
C ILE A 67 -20.31 7.45 -13.21
N VAL A 68 -21.40 8.00 -12.74
CA VAL A 68 -21.46 8.86 -11.57
C VAL A 68 -22.37 8.28 -10.50
N GLY A 69 -22.23 8.73 -9.27
CA GLY A 69 -23.01 8.28 -8.11
C GLY A 69 -22.27 8.56 -6.82
N GLU A 70 -22.97 8.50 -5.69
CA GLU A 70 -22.37 8.65 -4.37
C GLU A 70 -21.39 7.53 -4.02
N ASN A 71 -20.60 7.73 -2.96
CA ASN A 71 -19.74 6.68 -2.41
C ASN A 71 -20.61 5.54 -1.86
N GLY A 72 -20.33 4.32 -2.29
CA GLY A 72 -21.19 3.17 -1.97
C GLY A 72 -22.25 2.86 -3.02
N ALA A 73 -22.45 3.68 -4.06
CA ALA A 73 -23.43 3.45 -5.12
C ALA A 73 -23.14 2.22 -6.01
N GLY A 74 -22.03 1.51 -5.80
CA GLY A 74 -21.68 0.31 -6.57
C GLY A 74 -20.65 0.52 -7.68
N LYS A 75 -20.16 1.76 -7.94
CA LYS A 75 -19.23 2.09 -9.03
C LYS A 75 -17.98 1.22 -9.03
N SER A 76 -17.25 1.19 -7.90
CA SER A 76 -16.01 0.41 -7.79
C SER A 76 -16.24 -1.10 -7.90
N THR A 77 -17.42 -1.59 -7.50
CA THR A 77 -17.82 -2.98 -7.71
C THR A 77 -18.03 -3.27 -9.19
N LEU A 78 -18.71 -2.37 -9.91
CA LEU A 78 -18.95 -2.49 -11.34
C LEU A 78 -17.62 -2.53 -12.13
N ILE A 79 -16.66 -1.67 -11.77
CA ILE A 79 -15.31 -1.68 -12.37
C ILE A 79 -14.59 -3.00 -12.10
N LYS A 80 -14.61 -3.49 -10.87
CA LYS A 80 -13.93 -4.73 -10.48
C LYS A 80 -14.53 -5.96 -11.17
N LEU A 81 -15.81 -5.93 -11.52
CA LEU A 81 -16.44 -6.93 -12.36
C LEU A 81 -15.92 -6.84 -13.80
N ALA A 82 -15.83 -5.65 -14.38
CA ALA A 82 -15.27 -5.45 -15.73
C ALA A 82 -13.80 -5.87 -15.80
N ALA A 83 -13.02 -5.56 -14.76
CA ALA A 83 -11.63 -5.96 -14.65
C ALA A 83 -11.41 -7.45 -14.31
N GLY A 84 -12.48 -8.23 -14.11
CA GLY A 84 -12.40 -9.66 -13.77
C GLY A 84 -11.87 -9.96 -12.36
N VAL A 85 -11.80 -8.94 -11.48
CA VAL A 85 -11.40 -9.09 -10.07
C VAL A 85 -12.48 -9.80 -9.27
N TYR A 86 -13.72 -9.44 -9.53
CA TYR A 86 -14.92 -10.11 -9.01
C TYR A 86 -15.65 -10.83 -10.12
N GLN A 87 -16.48 -11.81 -9.74
CA GLN A 87 -17.45 -12.44 -10.62
C GLN A 87 -18.85 -11.97 -10.23
N PRO A 88 -19.74 -11.71 -11.19
CA PRO A 88 -21.14 -11.40 -10.88
C PRO A 88 -21.81 -12.63 -10.25
N ASP A 89 -22.74 -12.37 -9.33
CA ASP A 89 -23.59 -13.41 -8.74
C ASP A 89 -24.82 -13.68 -9.61
N GLY A 90 -25.20 -12.70 -10.46
CA GLY A 90 -26.22 -12.81 -11.51
C GLY A 90 -25.88 -11.89 -12.68
N GLY A 91 -26.44 -12.17 -13.84
CA GLY A 91 -26.13 -11.43 -15.06
C GLY A 91 -24.77 -11.76 -15.67
N SER A 92 -24.23 -10.85 -16.52
CA SER A 92 -22.96 -11.12 -17.21
C SER A 92 -22.27 -9.83 -17.65
N VAL A 93 -20.93 -9.92 -17.80
CA VAL A 93 -20.10 -8.89 -18.46
C VAL A 93 -19.74 -9.40 -19.84
N VAL A 94 -20.03 -8.61 -20.87
CA VAL A 94 -19.91 -8.98 -22.29
C VAL A 94 -18.94 -8.02 -22.98
N LEU A 95 -17.98 -8.57 -23.73
CA LEU A 95 -17.08 -7.82 -24.60
C LEU A 95 -17.17 -8.40 -26.02
N ASP A 96 -17.37 -7.55 -27.03
CA ASP A 96 -17.53 -7.94 -28.44
C ASP A 96 -18.55 -9.09 -28.66
N GLY A 97 -19.63 -9.11 -27.88
CA GLY A 97 -20.67 -10.16 -27.95
C GLY A 97 -20.28 -11.51 -27.33
N GLN A 98 -19.06 -11.65 -26.78
CA GLN A 98 -18.61 -12.86 -26.10
C GLN A 98 -18.77 -12.73 -24.59
N GLN A 99 -19.39 -13.74 -23.95
CA GLN A 99 -19.56 -13.78 -22.51
C GLN A 99 -18.28 -14.24 -21.79
N SER A 100 -18.10 -13.68 -20.61
CA SER A 100 -17.25 -14.07 -19.47
C SER A 100 -15.78 -13.67 -19.51
N ILE A 101 -15.55 -12.66 -18.67
CA ILE A 101 -14.21 -12.31 -18.15
C ILE A 101 -14.09 -12.96 -16.78
N HIS A 102 -13.24 -13.99 -16.66
CA HIS A 102 -13.13 -14.77 -15.43
C HIS A 102 -12.00 -14.31 -14.51
N ASN A 103 -11.06 -13.52 -15.01
CA ASN A 103 -9.92 -13.06 -14.21
C ASN A 103 -9.25 -11.83 -14.85
N PRO A 104 -8.44 -11.05 -14.09
CA PRO A 104 -7.79 -9.85 -14.58
C PRO A 104 -6.86 -10.05 -15.78
N VAL A 105 -6.20 -11.19 -15.87
CA VAL A 105 -5.29 -11.51 -17.00
C VAL A 105 -6.09 -11.64 -18.29
N GLU A 106 -7.26 -12.24 -18.21
CA GLU A 106 -8.16 -12.41 -19.36
C GLU A 106 -8.77 -11.07 -19.77
N ALA A 107 -9.22 -10.25 -18.81
CA ALA A 107 -9.69 -8.89 -19.08
C ALA A 107 -8.64 -8.09 -19.85
N TYR A 108 -7.42 -8.06 -19.33
CA TYR A 108 -6.32 -7.36 -19.97
C TYR A 108 -5.99 -7.89 -21.38
N ARG A 109 -5.92 -9.22 -21.57
CA ARG A 109 -5.66 -9.84 -22.88
C ARG A 109 -6.74 -9.54 -23.91
N ASN A 110 -7.97 -9.40 -23.46
CA ASN A 110 -9.11 -9.06 -24.31
C ASN A 110 -9.21 -7.55 -24.61
N GLY A 111 -8.30 -6.74 -24.05
CA GLY A 111 -8.20 -5.30 -24.28
C GLY A 111 -8.98 -4.44 -23.31
N ILE A 112 -9.33 -4.94 -22.12
CA ILE A 112 -9.87 -4.13 -21.04
C ILE A 112 -8.73 -3.70 -20.14
N VAL A 113 -8.49 -2.40 -20.06
CA VAL A 113 -7.43 -1.80 -19.23
C VAL A 113 -8.09 -0.92 -18.18
N THR A 114 -7.73 -1.10 -16.91
CA THR A 114 -8.33 -0.39 -15.80
C THR A 114 -7.26 0.35 -15.01
N VAL A 115 -7.48 1.63 -14.73
CA VAL A 115 -6.74 2.45 -13.78
C VAL A 115 -7.63 2.65 -12.56
N PHE A 116 -7.25 2.07 -11.44
CA PHE A 116 -8.00 2.15 -10.19
C PHE A 116 -7.64 3.42 -9.39
N GLN A 117 -8.54 3.84 -8.51
CA GLN A 117 -8.40 5.03 -7.67
C GLN A 117 -7.16 4.99 -6.76
N GLU A 118 -6.88 3.84 -6.15
CA GLU A 118 -5.66 3.66 -5.36
C GLU A 118 -4.50 3.26 -6.26
N SER A 119 -3.33 3.87 -6.02
CA SER A 119 -2.12 3.59 -6.79
C SER A 119 -1.63 2.16 -6.55
N GLU A 120 -1.72 1.31 -7.58
CA GLU A 120 -1.35 -0.10 -7.55
C GLU A 120 0.10 -0.34 -7.97
N LEU A 121 0.97 0.61 -7.72
CA LEU A 121 2.39 0.50 -8.02
C LEU A 121 3.14 -0.27 -6.93
N PHE A 122 4.16 -0.99 -7.36
CA PHE A 122 5.08 -1.68 -6.45
C PHE A 122 6.16 -0.70 -6.02
N ASP A 123 6.07 -0.22 -4.82
CA ASP A 123 6.90 0.83 -4.24
C ASP A 123 8.41 0.56 -4.33
N GLN A 124 8.83 -0.68 -4.17
CA GLN A 124 10.24 -1.09 -4.15
C GLN A 124 10.80 -1.37 -5.56
N LEU A 125 9.94 -1.40 -6.58
CA LEU A 125 10.35 -1.59 -7.96
C LEU A 125 10.54 -0.25 -8.66
N SER A 126 11.39 -0.22 -9.67
CA SER A 126 11.62 0.96 -10.50
C SER A 126 10.38 1.30 -11.34
N VAL A 127 10.32 2.53 -11.84
CA VAL A 127 9.32 3.00 -12.81
C VAL A 127 9.23 2.03 -13.99
N ALA A 128 10.37 1.66 -14.58
CA ALA A 128 10.42 0.74 -15.71
C ALA A 128 9.90 -0.66 -15.38
N GLU A 129 10.19 -1.17 -14.17
CA GLU A 129 9.68 -2.47 -13.72
C GLU A 129 8.18 -2.44 -13.47
N ASN A 130 7.67 -1.37 -12.86
CA ASN A 130 6.24 -1.18 -12.68
C ASN A 130 5.50 -1.19 -14.02
N MET A 131 5.97 -0.40 -15.00
CA MET A 131 5.38 -0.40 -16.33
C MET A 131 5.43 -1.77 -17.01
N ALA A 132 6.53 -2.50 -16.85
CA ALA A 132 6.68 -3.82 -17.44
C ALA A 132 5.78 -4.88 -16.78
N LEU A 133 5.53 -4.77 -15.46
CA LEU A 133 4.60 -5.66 -14.76
C LEU A 133 3.15 -5.42 -15.16
N LEU A 134 2.74 -4.17 -15.34
CA LEU A 134 1.41 -3.81 -15.83
C LEU A 134 1.13 -4.43 -17.21
N LYS A 135 2.13 -4.52 -18.08
CA LYS A 135 2.04 -5.05 -19.45
C LYS A 135 2.32 -6.56 -19.57
N GLY A 136 2.71 -7.20 -18.48
CA GLY A 136 3.31 -8.52 -18.50
C GLY A 136 4.80 -8.44 -18.89
N LEU A 137 5.66 -8.96 -18.01
CA LEU A 137 7.11 -8.89 -18.16
C LEU A 137 7.57 -9.47 -19.51
N PRO A 138 8.25 -8.71 -20.37
CA PRO A 138 8.85 -9.24 -21.58
C PRO A 138 9.97 -10.22 -21.19
N CYS A 139 9.88 -11.43 -21.73
CA CYS A 139 10.81 -12.50 -21.42
C CYS A 139 11.44 -13.04 -22.72
N LYS A 140 12.75 -13.30 -22.67
CA LYS A 140 13.48 -14.13 -23.63
C LYS A 140 13.10 -15.60 -23.43
N ARG A 141 13.68 -16.50 -24.24
CA ARG A 141 13.50 -17.96 -24.06
C ARG A 141 13.80 -18.35 -22.62
N ILE A 142 13.05 -19.33 -22.09
CA ILE A 142 13.22 -19.90 -20.73
C ILE A 142 12.80 -18.94 -19.60
N GLY A 143 11.97 -17.89 -19.85
CA GLY A 143 11.44 -17.03 -18.79
C GLY A 143 12.44 -16.01 -18.23
N VAL A 144 13.55 -15.78 -18.89
CA VAL A 144 14.52 -14.73 -18.53
C VAL A 144 13.97 -13.37 -18.97
N VAL A 145 13.96 -12.41 -18.07
CA VAL A 145 13.44 -11.05 -18.30
C VAL A 145 14.33 -10.30 -19.30
N ASP A 146 13.71 -9.67 -20.29
CA ASP A 146 14.41 -8.81 -21.27
C ASP A 146 14.51 -7.36 -20.76
N TRP A 147 15.54 -7.11 -19.96
CA TRP A 147 15.83 -5.78 -19.41
C TRP A 147 16.08 -4.70 -20.45
N GLN A 148 16.60 -5.07 -21.61
CA GLN A 148 16.86 -4.11 -22.67
C GLN A 148 15.56 -3.62 -23.30
N GLN A 149 14.63 -4.55 -23.57
CA GLN A 149 13.30 -4.21 -24.06
C GLN A 149 12.53 -3.37 -23.05
N ILE A 150 12.59 -3.72 -21.75
CA ILE A 150 11.93 -2.95 -20.68
C ILE A 150 12.43 -1.50 -20.66
N LYS A 151 13.76 -1.28 -20.69
CA LYS A 151 14.34 0.07 -20.67
C LYS A 151 13.99 0.87 -21.92
N GLN A 152 13.93 0.24 -23.07
CA GLN A 152 13.62 0.92 -24.33
C GLN A 152 12.14 1.30 -24.39
N SER A 153 11.24 0.37 -24.06
CA SER A 153 9.80 0.58 -24.04
C SER A 153 9.40 1.66 -23.02
N SER A 154 9.90 1.58 -21.79
CA SER A 154 9.58 2.56 -20.75
C SER A 154 10.06 3.98 -21.12
N ARG A 155 11.27 4.14 -21.67
CA ARG A 155 11.74 5.44 -22.15
C ARG A 155 10.87 6.04 -23.24
N HIS A 156 10.38 5.22 -24.16
CA HIS A 156 9.50 5.68 -25.23
C HIS A 156 8.17 6.20 -24.67
N GLN A 157 7.56 5.47 -23.74
CA GLN A 157 6.26 5.81 -23.16
C GLN A 157 6.32 7.05 -22.24
N LEU A 158 7.41 7.19 -21.47
CA LEU A 158 7.60 8.32 -20.56
C LEU A 158 7.94 9.64 -21.28
N ARG A 159 8.23 9.62 -22.58
CA ARG A 159 8.54 10.84 -23.37
C ARG A 159 7.37 11.80 -23.48
N ASN A 160 6.14 11.28 -23.47
CA ASN A 160 4.92 12.06 -23.68
C ASN A 160 4.31 12.59 -22.37
N LEU A 161 4.95 12.33 -21.23
CA LEU A 161 4.51 12.87 -19.94
C LEU A 161 4.83 14.36 -19.81
N PRO A 162 3.96 15.15 -19.18
CA PRO A 162 4.19 16.57 -18.91
C PRO A 162 5.41 16.82 -18.01
N GLU A 163 5.78 15.82 -17.20
CA GLU A 163 6.95 15.82 -16.34
C GLU A 163 7.88 14.64 -16.68
N LYS A 164 9.18 14.88 -16.75
CA LYS A 164 10.18 13.86 -17.08
C LYS A 164 10.41 12.92 -15.89
N LEU A 165 10.02 11.66 -16.02
CA LEU A 165 10.28 10.61 -15.04
C LEU A 165 11.52 9.79 -15.44
N ASP A 166 12.41 9.53 -14.48
CA ASP A 166 13.55 8.63 -14.68
C ASP A 166 13.09 7.16 -14.52
N PRO A 167 13.23 6.32 -15.59
CA PRO A 167 12.84 4.92 -15.55
C PRO A 167 13.51 4.09 -14.45
N THR A 168 14.64 4.55 -13.92
CA THR A 168 15.46 3.80 -12.93
C THR A 168 15.11 4.10 -11.48
N VAL A 169 14.31 5.12 -11.24
CA VAL A 169 13.88 5.52 -9.89
C VAL A 169 12.82 4.57 -9.36
N ASN A 170 12.87 4.22 -8.08
CA ASN A 170 11.85 3.38 -7.45
C ASN A 170 10.56 4.16 -7.24
N ALA A 171 9.40 3.48 -7.41
CA ALA A 171 8.08 4.11 -7.31
C ALA A 171 7.81 4.78 -5.95
N VAL A 172 8.42 4.29 -4.86
CA VAL A 172 8.34 4.91 -3.52
C VAL A 172 8.87 6.36 -3.48
N GLN A 173 9.73 6.75 -4.42
CA GLN A 173 10.30 8.10 -4.49
C GLN A 173 9.46 9.07 -5.32
N LEU A 174 8.43 8.58 -6.00
CA LEU A 174 7.52 9.38 -6.79
C LEU A 174 6.49 10.06 -5.89
N SER A 175 6.10 11.28 -6.26
CA SER A 175 4.93 11.95 -5.68
C SER A 175 3.65 11.19 -6.03
N VAL A 176 2.54 11.48 -5.33
CA VAL A 176 1.25 10.85 -5.61
C VAL A 176 0.80 11.15 -7.04
N ALA A 177 0.97 12.39 -7.51
CA ALA A 177 0.66 12.80 -8.88
C ALA A 177 1.52 12.03 -9.91
N GLN A 178 2.84 11.91 -9.69
CA GLN A 178 3.73 11.16 -10.55
C GLN A 178 3.37 9.68 -10.63
N ARG A 179 2.94 9.08 -9.51
CA ARG A 179 2.43 7.70 -9.46
C ARG A 179 1.18 7.54 -10.31
N GLN A 180 0.25 8.46 -10.20
CA GLN A 180 -0.99 8.45 -10.97
C GLN A 180 -0.72 8.64 -12.47
N MET A 181 0.12 9.61 -12.83
CA MET A 181 0.56 9.79 -14.22
C MET A 181 1.24 8.55 -14.79
N LEU A 182 2.06 7.84 -14.01
CA LEU A 182 2.72 6.61 -14.43
C LEU A 182 1.70 5.50 -14.74
N GLN A 183 0.68 5.33 -13.93
CA GLN A 183 -0.39 4.35 -14.16
C GLN A 183 -1.18 4.67 -15.42
N VAL A 184 -1.58 5.94 -15.58
CA VAL A 184 -2.29 6.40 -16.77
C VAL A 184 -1.43 6.21 -18.02
N ALA A 185 -0.15 6.60 -17.99
CA ALA A 185 0.78 6.44 -19.12
C ALA A 185 0.96 4.97 -19.51
N ALA A 186 1.01 4.07 -18.55
CA ALA A 186 1.06 2.63 -18.80
C ALA A 186 -0.24 2.14 -19.46
N ALA A 187 -1.40 2.60 -19.02
CA ALA A 187 -2.70 2.23 -19.56
C ALA A 187 -2.95 2.79 -20.96
N VAL A 188 -2.65 4.07 -21.20
CA VAL A 188 -2.83 4.76 -22.49
C VAL A 188 -1.94 4.16 -23.60
N SER A 189 -0.78 3.62 -23.23
CA SER A 189 0.17 3.05 -24.21
C SER A 189 -0.22 1.66 -24.75
N GLU A 190 -1.36 1.13 -24.34
CA GLU A 190 -1.91 -0.14 -24.80
C GLU A 190 -2.98 0.10 -25.89
N ASN A 191 -3.12 -0.85 -26.79
CA ASN A 191 -4.24 -0.85 -27.75
C ASN A 191 -5.50 -1.33 -27.03
N ALA A 192 -5.98 -0.56 -26.05
CA ALA A 192 -7.16 -0.89 -25.26
C ALA A 192 -8.41 -0.75 -26.13
N LYS A 193 -9.27 -1.76 -26.11
CA LYS A 193 -10.64 -1.67 -26.64
C LYS A 193 -11.55 -0.90 -25.67
N VAL A 194 -11.34 -1.14 -24.38
CA VAL A 194 -12.04 -0.49 -23.27
C VAL A 194 -11.04 0.00 -22.25
N LEU A 195 -11.04 1.31 -21.98
CA LEU A 195 -10.24 1.93 -20.93
C LEU A 195 -11.14 2.41 -19.82
N ILE A 196 -10.89 1.93 -18.60
CA ILE A 196 -11.65 2.30 -17.41
C ILE A 196 -10.75 3.16 -16.51
N LEU A 197 -11.20 4.37 -16.19
CA LEU A 197 -10.51 5.35 -15.38
C LEU A 197 -11.34 5.67 -14.12
N ASP A 198 -10.84 5.27 -12.95
CA ASP A 198 -11.52 5.49 -11.66
C ASP A 198 -10.84 6.65 -10.93
N GLU A 199 -11.49 7.83 -10.92
CA GLU A 199 -11.03 9.09 -10.31
C GLU A 199 -9.57 9.47 -10.71
N PRO A 200 -9.22 9.47 -11.99
CA PRO A 200 -7.82 9.57 -12.42
C PRO A 200 -7.17 10.93 -12.16
N THR A 201 -7.96 11.96 -11.83
CA THR A 201 -7.49 13.35 -11.59
C THR A 201 -7.39 13.71 -10.11
N SER A 202 -7.71 12.79 -9.19
CA SER A 202 -7.81 13.08 -7.75
C SER A 202 -6.55 13.68 -7.12
N ALA A 203 -5.36 13.37 -7.69
CA ALA A 203 -4.06 13.85 -7.23
C ALA A 203 -3.30 14.70 -8.26
N LEU A 204 -3.92 14.98 -9.42
CA LEU A 204 -3.29 15.71 -10.52
C LEU A 204 -3.51 17.21 -10.41
N SER A 205 -2.51 17.99 -10.82
CA SER A 205 -2.63 19.43 -11.05
C SER A 205 -3.47 19.72 -12.29
N ALA A 206 -3.88 20.99 -12.49
CA ALA A 206 -4.65 21.39 -13.67
C ALA A 206 -3.91 21.07 -14.98
N LYS A 207 -2.59 21.28 -15.04
CA LYS A 207 -1.76 20.98 -16.22
C LYS A 207 -1.70 19.46 -16.53
N GLU A 208 -1.59 18.65 -15.51
CA GLU A 208 -1.55 17.18 -15.65
C GLU A 208 -2.93 16.62 -16.01
N SER A 209 -4.00 17.20 -15.45
CA SER A 209 -5.38 16.85 -15.81
C SER A 209 -5.67 17.17 -17.29
N GLN A 210 -5.23 18.33 -17.77
CA GLN A 210 -5.37 18.74 -19.18
C GLN A 210 -4.64 17.77 -20.11
N TRP A 211 -3.41 17.35 -19.75
CA TRP A 211 -2.69 16.33 -20.50
C TRP A 211 -3.49 15.01 -20.58
N LEU A 212 -4.08 14.56 -19.44
CA LEU A 212 -4.90 13.36 -19.41
C LEU A 212 -6.12 13.49 -20.34
N PHE A 213 -6.79 14.65 -20.33
CA PHE A 213 -7.95 14.90 -21.19
C PHE A 213 -7.59 14.84 -22.68
N GLU A 214 -6.42 15.33 -23.07
CA GLU A 214 -5.92 15.20 -24.44
C GLU A 214 -5.66 13.73 -24.81
N GLN A 215 -5.11 12.94 -23.88
CA GLN A 215 -4.92 11.50 -24.11
C GLN A 215 -6.27 10.79 -24.27
N ILE A 216 -7.27 11.10 -23.46
CA ILE A 216 -8.64 10.57 -23.55
C ILE A 216 -9.24 10.90 -24.93
N LYS A 217 -9.16 12.16 -25.37
CA LYS A 217 -9.66 12.61 -26.67
C LYS A 217 -8.97 11.86 -27.82
N THR A 218 -7.66 11.62 -27.70
CA THR A 218 -6.89 10.86 -28.71
C THR A 218 -7.32 9.39 -28.78
N LEU A 219 -7.44 8.70 -27.64
CA LEU A 219 -7.87 7.30 -27.59
C LEU A 219 -9.31 7.12 -28.08
N ARG A 220 -10.20 8.06 -27.72
CA ARG A 220 -11.55 8.11 -28.23
C ARG A 220 -11.58 8.16 -29.77
N ALA A 221 -10.76 9.03 -30.37
CA ALA A 221 -10.66 9.16 -31.82
C ALA A 221 -10.11 7.89 -32.52
N GLN A 222 -9.35 7.07 -31.79
CA GLN A 222 -8.86 5.75 -32.22
C GLN A 222 -9.89 4.63 -32.07
N GLY A 223 -11.10 4.92 -31.57
CA GLY A 223 -12.16 3.95 -31.39
C GLY A 223 -12.19 3.23 -30.03
N CYS A 224 -11.35 3.63 -29.06
CA CYS A 224 -11.39 3.08 -27.72
C CYS A 224 -12.67 3.53 -26.99
N ALA A 225 -13.41 2.61 -26.38
CA ALA A 225 -14.49 2.93 -25.47
C ALA A 225 -13.91 3.30 -24.09
N ILE A 226 -14.34 4.42 -23.52
CA ILE A 226 -13.77 4.92 -22.28
C ILE A 226 -14.85 5.02 -21.21
N VAL A 227 -14.64 4.34 -20.08
CA VAL A 227 -15.42 4.53 -18.86
C VAL A 227 -14.69 5.52 -17.97
N TYR A 228 -15.32 6.64 -17.66
CA TYR A 228 -14.76 7.70 -16.86
C TYR A 228 -15.55 7.88 -15.56
N ILE A 229 -14.91 7.66 -14.43
CA ILE A 229 -15.54 7.88 -13.13
C ILE A 229 -14.88 9.07 -12.47
N SER A 230 -15.67 10.06 -12.13
CA SER A 230 -15.27 11.24 -11.38
C SER A 230 -16.44 11.75 -10.55
N HIS A 231 -16.14 12.40 -9.46
CA HIS A 231 -17.09 13.19 -8.68
C HIS A 231 -17.05 14.68 -9.05
N ARG A 232 -16.13 15.10 -9.92
CA ARG A 232 -15.96 16.48 -10.40
C ARG A 232 -16.83 16.71 -11.62
N GLN A 233 -17.89 17.49 -11.44
CA GLN A 233 -18.86 17.76 -12.51
C GLN A 233 -18.23 18.38 -13.76
N ASN A 234 -17.31 19.33 -13.58
CA ASN A 234 -16.63 20.00 -14.70
C ASN A 234 -15.94 19.02 -15.63
N GLU A 235 -15.30 17.96 -15.07
CA GLU A 235 -14.63 16.92 -15.86
C GLU A 235 -15.63 16.07 -16.63
N ILE A 236 -16.75 15.72 -15.98
CA ILE A 236 -17.84 14.94 -16.59
C ILE A 236 -18.42 15.69 -17.76
N PHE A 237 -18.75 16.99 -17.57
CA PHE A 237 -19.33 17.83 -18.60
C PHE A 237 -18.36 18.18 -19.75
N GLU A 238 -17.05 18.13 -19.51
CA GLU A 238 -16.02 18.35 -20.55
C GLU A 238 -15.78 17.10 -21.41
N LEU A 239 -15.79 15.90 -20.80
CA LEU A 239 -15.31 14.69 -21.45
C LEU A 239 -16.41 13.75 -21.92
N ALA A 240 -17.53 13.64 -21.18
CA ALA A 240 -18.52 12.60 -21.42
C ALA A 240 -19.40 12.86 -22.63
N ASP A 241 -19.72 11.79 -23.37
CA ASP A 241 -20.77 11.76 -24.38
C ASP A 241 -22.09 11.27 -23.77
N VAL A 242 -21.99 10.27 -22.88
CA VAL A 242 -23.13 9.65 -22.19
C VAL A 242 -22.83 9.59 -20.70
N ILE A 243 -23.85 9.78 -19.89
CA ILE A 243 -23.77 9.77 -18.42
C ILE A 243 -24.75 8.74 -17.87
N SER A 244 -24.27 7.83 -17.03
CA SER A 244 -25.06 6.91 -16.22
C SER A 244 -24.96 7.27 -14.75
N VAL A 245 -26.10 7.34 -14.05
CA VAL A 245 -26.15 7.58 -12.61
C VAL A 245 -26.47 6.29 -11.87
N LEU A 246 -25.59 5.90 -10.96
CA LEU A 246 -25.78 4.81 -10.00
C LEU A 246 -26.13 5.37 -8.63
N ARG A 247 -27.10 4.75 -7.95
CA ARG A 247 -27.45 5.03 -6.55
C ARG A 247 -27.92 3.74 -5.87
N ASP A 248 -27.38 3.47 -4.68
CA ASP A 248 -27.74 2.30 -3.85
C ASP A 248 -27.66 0.95 -4.58
N GLY A 249 -26.71 0.81 -5.51
CA GLY A 249 -26.50 -0.39 -6.31
C GLY A 249 -27.40 -0.53 -7.53
N GLU A 250 -28.23 0.48 -7.86
CA GLU A 250 -29.15 0.48 -8.98
C GLU A 250 -28.81 1.55 -10.02
N LEU A 251 -29.13 1.31 -11.28
CA LEU A 251 -29.03 2.29 -12.34
C LEU A 251 -30.28 3.18 -12.33
N ILE A 252 -30.10 4.48 -12.04
CA ILE A 252 -31.19 5.45 -12.00
C ILE A 252 -31.60 5.85 -13.41
N TRP A 253 -30.63 6.24 -14.23
CA TRP A 253 -30.82 6.52 -15.66
C TRP A 253 -29.49 6.55 -16.41
N THR A 254 -29.57 6.39 -17.74
CA THR A 254 -28.51 6.69 -18.71
C THR A 254 -29.03 7.70 -19.71
N LYS A 255 -28.31 8.82 -19.90
CA LYS A 255 -28.71 9.91 -20.80
C LYS A 255 -27.52 10.45 -21.57
N ASP A 256 -27.80 11.04 -22.74
CA ASP A 256 -26.81 11.81 -23.47
C ASP A 256 -26.42 13.06 -22.65
N ARG A 257 -25.15 13.44 -22.73
CA ARG A 257 -24.60 14.58 -22.00
C ARG A 257 -25.39 15.88 -22.24
N SER A 258 -25.89 16.07 -23.46
CA SER A 258 -26.69 17.26 -23.86
C SER A 258 -28.04 17.39 -23.13
N GLU A 259 -28.56 16.30 -22.57
CA GLU A 259 -29.85 16.27 -21.85
C GLU A 259 -29.68 16.48 -20.33
N VAL A 260 -28.41 16.56 -19.85
CA VAL A 260 -28.11 16.57 -18.43
C VAL A 260 -27.63 17.95 -17.98
N THR A 261 -28.31 18.51 -16.97
CA THR A 261 -27.86 19.72 -16.26
C THR A 261 -27.16 19.36 -14.95
N SER A 262 -26.34 20.28 -14.42
CA SER A 262 -25.67 20.11 -13.12
C SER A 262 -26.65 19.78 -12.00
N GLU A 263 -27.77 20.49 -11.94
CA GLU A 263 -28.81 20.29 -10.93
C GLU A 263 -29.49 18.92 -11.06
N SER A 264 -29.85 18.50 -12.31
CA SER A 264 -30.46 17.20 -12.57
C SER A 264 -29.54 16.05 -12.23
N LEU A 265 -28.23 16.22 -12.46
CA LEU A 265 -27.19 15.23 -12.15
C LEU A 265 -27.09 15.04 -10.64
N VAL A 266 -26.94 16.12 -9.87
CA VAL A 266 -26.81 16.08 -8.41
C VAL A 266 -28.09 15.53 -7.77
N THR A 267 -29.26 15.98 -8.22
CA THR A 267 -30.55 15.47 -7.73
C THR A 267 -30.65 13.94 -7.94
N ALA A 268 -30.21 13.43 -9.08
CA ALA A 268 -30.24 11.99 -9.35
C ALA A 268 -29.25 11.22 -8.48
N MET A 269 -28.05 11.77 -8.25
CA MET A 269 -27.04 11.16 -7.40
C MET A 269 -27.47 11.09 -5.93
N VAL A 270 -28.00 12.20 -5.38
CA VAL A 270 -28.33 12.34 -3.95
C VAL A 270 -29.77 11.87 -3.65
N GLY A 271 -30.67 11.88 -4.64
CA GLY A 271 -32.08 11.49 -4.49
C GLY A 271 -32.98 12.59 -3.94
N ARG A 272 -32.47 13.79 -3.70
CA ARG A 272 -33.21 14.99 -3.28
C ARG A 272 -32.61 16.23 -3.93
N PRO A 273 -33.38 17.30 -4.16
CA PRO A 273 -32.82 18.56 -4.63
C PRO A 273 -31.78 19.10 -3.64
N VAL A 274 -30.65 19.53 -4.16
CA VAL A 274 -29.57 20.16 -3.39
C VAL A 274 -29.27 21.52 -4.03
N ASP A 275 -29.41 22.59 -3.26
CA ASP A 275 -29.04 23.92 -3.72
C ASP A 275 -27.52 24.06 -3.64
N ILE A 276 -26.87 24.22 -4.79
CA ILE A 276 -25.41 24.20 -4.91
C ILE A 276 -24.82 25.62 -4.98
N GLU A 277 -25.61 26.61 -5.35
CA GLU A 277 -25.10 27.93 -5.76
C GLU A 277 -25.26 29.05 -4.72
N SER A 278 -26.10 28.88 -3.69
CA SER A 278 -26.34 29.98 -2.72
C SER A 278 -25.30 29.97 -1.58
N HIS A 279 -24.80 31.18 -1.23
CA HIS A 279 -24.09 31.39 0.03
C HIS A 279 -25.04 31.03 1.19
N ARG A 280 -24.56 30.29 2.16
CA ARG A 280 -25.36 29.88 3.30
C ARG A 280 -25.46 31.05 4.31
N ASP A 281 -26.64 31.36 4.78
CA ASP A 281 -26.81 32.32 5.86
C ASP A 281 -26.15 31.76 7.14
N LEU A 282 -24.98 32.32 7.50
CA LEU A 282 -24.26 31.95 8.71
C LEU A 282 -24.69 32.89 9.84
N HIS A 283 -24.74 32.36 11.06
CA HIS A 283 -24.97 33.16 12.24
C HIS A 283 -23.82 34.16 12.43
N LYS A 284 -24.10 35.34 13.04
CA LYS A 284 -23.04 36.32 13.30
C LYS A 284 -22.13 35.84 14.42
N PRO A 285 -20.80 35.81 14.20
CA PRO A 285 -19.86 35.40 15.23
C PRO A 285 -19.83 36.39 16.40
N SER A 286 -19.42 35.93 17.57
CA SER A 286 -19.19 36.82 18.72
C SER A 286 -17.92 37.64 18.48
N ASN A 287 -17.85 38.86 19.09
CA ASN A 287 -16.62 39.62 19.10
C ASN A 287 -15.56 39.15 20.12
N THR A 288 -15.75 38.00 20.72
CA THR A 288 -14.82 37.43 21.71
C THR A 288 -13.76 36.66 20.99
N LEU A 289 -12.50 37.08 21.12
CA LEU A 289 -11.36 36.36 20.55
C LEU A 289 -11.16 35.03 21.23
N MET A 290 -11.31 33.92 20.49
CA MET A 290 -11.18 32.57 21.01
C MET A 290 -9.82 31.94 20.72
N PHE A 291 -9.24 32.22 19.56
CA PHE A 291 -7.94 31.73 19.13
C PHE A 291 -7.10 32.84 18.49
N ARG A 292 -5.82 32.89 18.86
CA ARG A 292 -4.82 33.74 18.19
C ARG A 292 -3.53 32.99 17.98
N ALA A 293 -3.05 32.95 16.76
CA ALA A 293 -1.68 32.64 16.42
C ALA A 293 -0.95 33.95 16.15
N HIS A 294 0.18 34.17 16.82
CA HIS A 294 0.99 35.37 16.63
C HIS A 294 2.40 34.98 16.23
N GLN A 295 2.80 35.41 15.01
CA GLN A 295 4.13 35.13 14.42
C GLN A 295 4.54 33.64 14.49
N VAL A 296 3.58 32.73 14.23
CA VAL A 296 3.81 31.28 14.34
C VAL A 296 4.63 30.79 13.14
N SER A 297 5.78 30.16 13.43
CA SER A 297 6.67 29.53 12.44
C SER A 297 7.06 28.13 12.87
N ASP A 298 7.25 27.22 11.90
CA ASP A 298 7.82 25.88 12.10
C ASP A 298 9.33 25.82 11.77
N GLY A 299 9.90 26.94 11.31
CA GLY A 299 11.29 27.06 10.93
C GLY A 299 11.64 26.46 9.56
N ASN A 300 10.64 26.02 8.77
CA ASN A 300 10.83 25.40 7.47
C ASN A 300 9.92 25.99 6.38
N VAL A 301 8.61 25.93 6.59
CA VAL A 301 7.59 26.26 5.60
C VAL A 301 6.86 27.52 5.98
N LEU A 302 6.63 27.75 7.29
CA LEU A 302 5.82 28.85 7.80
C LEU A 302 6.68 30.06 8.18
N ASN A 303 6.35 31.25 7.67
CA ASN A 303 7.14 32.46 7.79
C ASN A 303 6.56 33.51 8.78
N GLY A 304 6.03 33.05 9.93
CA GLY A 304 5.49 33.94 10.94
C GLY A 304 4.02 34.31 10.71
N ILE A 305 3.15 33.33 10.87
CA ILE A 305 1.71 33.46 10.61
C ILE A 305 1.01 34.17 11.75
N ASP A 306 0.25 35.21 11.43
CA ASP A 306 -0.67 35.89 12.31
C ASP A 306 -2.12 35.58 11.92
N LEU A 307 -2.90 34.97 12.84
CA LEU A 307 -4.27 34.55 12.57
C LEU A 307 -5.11 34.59 13.84
N ASP A 308 -6.23 35.29 13.78
CA ASP A 308 -7.22 35.41 14.84
C ASP A 308 -8.52 34.72 14.47
N ILE A 309 -9.21 34.07 15.42
CA ILE A 309 -10.55 33.49 15.23
C ILE A 309 -11.41 33.82 16.44
N ASN A 310 -12.58 34.41 16.20
CA ASN A 310 -13.55 34.73 17.23
C ASN A 310 -14.42 33.53 17.61
N ALA A 311 -15.07 33.59 18.75
CA ALA A 311 -16.01 32.57 19.18
C ALA A 311 -17.21 32.47 18.22
N GLY A 312 -17.46 31.23 17.73
CA GLY A 312 -18.51 30.99 16.74
C GLY A 312 -18.13 31.36 15.30
N GLU A 313 -16.92 31.79 15.05
CA GLU A 313 -16.45 32.16 13.71
C GLU A 313 -15.96 30.89 12.96
N ILE A 314 -16.30 30.78 11.68
CA ILE A 314 -15.75 29.80 10.74
C ILE A 314 -14.83 30.55 9.80
N VAL A 315 -13.51 30.34 9.95
CA VAL A 315 -12.47 30.92 9.09
C VAL A 315 -12.01 29.87 8.09
N GLY A 316 -12.08 30.19 6.80
CA GLY A 316 -11.59 29.33 5.72
C GLY A 316 -10.10 29.55 5.45
N LEU A 317 -9.29 28.50 5.39
CA LEU A 317 -7.95 28.55 4.81
C LEU A 317 -7.96 27.97 3.39
N TYR A 318 -7.63 28.80 2.42
CA TYR A 318 -7.52 28.41 1.02
C TYR A 318 -6.09 28.61 0.51
N GLY A 319 -5.70 27.88 -0.53
CA GLY A 319 -4.39 28.00 -1.17
C GLY A 319 -4.04 26.76 -1.98
N LEU A 320 -2.99 26.81 -2.78
CA LEU A 320 -2.53 25.69 -3.57
C LEU A 320 -1.90 24.57 -2.70
N ILE A 321 -1.79 23.37 -3.25
CA ILE A 321 -1.11 22.26 -2.57
C ILE A 321 0.34 22.67 -2.26
N GLY A 322 0.76 22.52 -1.01
CA GLY A 322 2.09 22.93 -0.55
C GLY A 322 2.18 24.39 -0.07
N SER A 323 1.07 25.14 -0.02
CA SER A 323 1.08 26.54 0.45
C SER A 323 1.32 26.71 1.96
N GLY A 324 1.34 25.63 2.77
CA GLY A 324 1.61 25.70 4.22
C GLY A 324 0.38 25.54 5.12
N ARG A 325 -0.82 25.34 4.58
CA ARG A 325 -2.09 25.23 5.34
C ARG A 325 -2.08 24.08 6.36
N THR A 326 -1.80 22.87 5.90
CA THR A 326 -1.71 21.67 6.77
C THR A 326 -0.56 21.79 7.76
N GLU A 327 0.59 22.33 7.31
CA GLU A 327 1.75 22.61 8.16
C GLU A 327 1.40 23.55 9.31
N PHE A 328 0.61 24.58 9.06
CA PHE A 328 0.10 25.49 10.09
C PHE A 328 -0.79 24.76 11.09
N ALA A 329 -1.77 23.99 10.63
CA ALA A 329 -2.66 23.21 11.48
C ALA A 329 -1.88 22.20 12.36
N GLU A 330 -0.92 21.46 11.76
CA GLU A 330 -0.08 20.50 12.48
C GLU A 330 0.84 21.18 13.50
N THR A 331 1.34 22.40 13.21
CA THR A 331 2.18 23.18 14.13
C THR A 331 1.36 23.67 15.32
N VAL A 332 0.20 24.26 15.08
CA VAL A 332 -0.73 24.73 16.12
C VAL A 332 -1.20 23.57 17.02
N PHE A 333 -1.44 22.41 16.44
CA PHE A 333 -1.86 21.22 17.21
C PHE A 333 -0.70 20.48 17.92
N GLY A 334 0.58 20.88 17.64
CA GLY A 334 1.77 20.31 18.26
C GLY A 334 2.21 18.95 17.69
N ILE A 335 1.81 18.64 16.44
CA ILE A 335 2.35 17.51 15.65
C ILE A 335 3.71 17.90 15.09
N ARG A 336 3.81 19.12 14.54
CA ARG A 336 5.08 19.75 14.16
C ARG A 336 5.61 20.59 15.31
N LYS A 337 6.92 20.73 15.37
CA LYS A 337 7.56 21.59 16.37
C LYS A 337 7.38 23.06 15.98
N GLN A 338 6.78 23.86 16.84
CA GLN A 338 6.78 25.31 16.72
C GLN A 338 8.21 25.82 16.95
N PHE A 339 8.72 26.61 16.01
CA PHE A 339 10.06 27.19 16.09
C PHE A 339 10.01 28.56 16.79
N SER A 340 9.04 29.42 16.40
CA SER A 340 8.82 30.73 17.00
C SER A 340 7.35 31.12 17.04
N GLY A 341 7.03 32.23 17.68
CA GLY A 341 5.69 32.76 17.83
C GLY A 341 4.99 32.33 19.12
N ALA A 342 3.74 32.73 19.28
CA ALA A 342 2.90 32.44 20.44
C ALA A 342 1.48 32.06 20.00
N ILE A 343 0.85 31.16 20.78
CA ILE A 343 -0.55 30.73 20.58
C ILE A 343 -1.35 31.13 21.82
N TYR A 344 -2.51 31.72 21.62
CA TYR A 344 -3.44 32.10 22.68
C TYR A 344 -4.78 31.41 22.45
N ILE A 345 -5.38 30.91 23.50
CA ILE A 345 -6.71 30.28 23.50
C ILE A 345 -7.53 30.89 24.61
N ASP A 346 -8.70 31.48 24.27
CA ASP A 346 -9.59 32.14 25.22
C ASP A 346 -8.86 33.23 26.04
N GLY A 347 -7.94 33.99 25.41
CA GLY A 347 -7.12 35.00 26.01
C GLY A 347 -5.84 34.56 26.71
N ASP A 348 -5.69 33.26 27.01
CA ASP A 348 -4.53 32.70 27.72
C ASP A 348 -3.43 32.29 26.74
N ALA A 349 -2.19 32.67 27.03
CA ALA A 349 -1.03 32.19 26.29
C ALA A 349 -0.76 30.71 26.62
N VAL A 350 -0.68 29.84 25.59
CA VAL A 350 -0.52 28.41 25.76
C VAL A 350 0.73 27.90 25.06
N GLU A 351 1.48 27.02 25.72
CA GLU A 351 2.63 26.33 25.11
C GLU A 351 2.22 24.92 24.70
N ILE A 352 2.14 24.68 23.36
CA ILE A 352 1.73 23.41 22.78
C ILE A 352 2.94 22.71 22.17
N ARG A 353 3.53 21.79 22.92
CA ARG A 353 4.67 20.96 22.46
C ARG A 353 4.28 19.60 21.89
N LYS A 354 3.05 19.16 22.18
CA LYS A 354 2.53 17.83 21.79
C LYS A 354 1.00 17.89 21.67
N PRO A 355 0.37 17.02 20.83
CA PRO A 355 -1.09 16.97 20.66
C PRO A 355 -1.89 16.87 21.97
N ARG A 356 -1.35 16.14 22.97
CA ARG A 356 -1.98 16.04 24.30
C ARG A 356 -2.10 17.40 25.01
N GLY A 357 -1.16 18.31 24.76
CA GLY A 357 -1.24 19.69 25.25
C GLY A 357 -2.37 20.44 24.58
N ALA A 358 -2.46 20.38 23.24
CA ALA A 358 -3.51 20.99 22.46
C ALA A 358 -4.92 20.57 22.93
N VAL A 359 -5.14 19.27 23.08
CA VAL A 359 -6.43 18.74 23.59
C VAL A 359 -6.76 19.24 24.99
N ARG A 360 -5.78 19.41 25.90
CA ARG A 360 -6.01 19.93 27.24
C ARG A 360 -6.44 21.39 27.26
N HIS A 361 -5.96 22.18 26.29
CA HIS A 361 -6.34 23.57 26.13
C HIS A 361 -7.59 23.75 25.25
N GLY A 362 -8.27 22.67 24.88
CA GLY A 362 -9.53 22.70 24.15
C GLY A 362 -9.37 22.82 22.64
N LEU A 363 -8.22 22.44 22.06
CA LEU A 363 -8.09 22.27 20.61
C LEU A 363 -8.44 20.87 20.18
N ALA A 364 -9.09 20.76 19.02
CA ALA A 364 -9.30 19.51 18.30
C ALA A 364 -8.81 19.65 16.87
N TYR A 365 -8.30 18.56 16.29
CA TYR A 365 -7.77 18.53 14.93
C TYR A 365 -8.23 17.30 14.17
N LEU A 366 -8.95 17.54 13.09
CA LEU A 366 -9.33 16.50 12.14
C LEU A 366 -8.40 16.58 10.93
N SER A 367 -7.58 15.55 10.74
CA SER A 367 -6.53 15.51 9.72
C SER A 367 -7.06 15.08 8.36
N GLU A 368 -6.48 15.62 7.27
CA GLU A 368 -6.70 15.20 5.89
C GLU A 368 -6.49 13.68 5.68
N ASP A 369 -5.41 13.13 6.24
CA ASP A 369 -5.10 11.69 6.14
C ASP A 369 -5.92 10.88 7.15
N ARG A 370 -7.19 10.67 6.81
CA ARG A 370 -8.13 9.91 7.64
C ARG A 370 -7.63 8.50 7.94
N LEU A 371 -7.14 7.78 6.95
CA LEU A 371 -6.85 6.34 7.07
C LEU A 371 -5.59 6.06 7.90
N ASN A 372 -4.58 6.91 7.85
CA ASN A 372 -3.32 6.67 8.56
C ASN A 372 -3.21 7.49 9.85
N LYS A 373 -3.82 8.68 9.91
CA LYS A 373 -3.76 9.60 11.06
C LYS A 373 -5.11 9.74 11.79
N GLY A 374 -6.23 9.53 11.10
CA GLY A 374 -7.58 9.77 11.64
C GLY A 374 -8.17 8.59 12.38
N VAL A 375 -8.14 7.37 11.84
CA VAL A 375 -8.82 6.19 12.41
C VAL A 375 -7.85 5.17 12.99
N PHE A 376 -8.26 4.50 14.05
CA PHE A 376 -7.59 3.32 14.58
C PHE A 376 -8.23 2.09 13.95
N ARG A 377 -7.65 1.58 12.87
CA ARG A 377 -8.23 0.55 12.00
C ARG A 377 -8.65 -0.73 12.72
N TRP A 378 -7.86 -1.14 13.72
CA TRP A 378 -8.08 -2.38 14.48
C TRP A 378 -9.08 -2.25 15.62
N LEU A 379 -9.55 -1.03 15.92
CA LEU A 379 -10.52 -0.75 16.97
C LEU A 379 -11.93 -0.67 16.40
N ASP A 380 -12.91 -1.02 17.25
CA ASP A 380 -14.32 -0.90 16.90
C ASP A 380 -14.79 0.58 16.86
N ILE A 381 -16.03 0.82 16.43
CA ILE A 381 -16.62 2.16 16.34
C ILE A 381 -16.66 2.82 17.71
N ARG A 382 -17.05 2.09 18.76
CA ARG A 382 -17.09 2.60 20.14
C ARG A 382 -15.72 3.08 20.59
N GLU A 383 -14.71 2.25 20.44
CA GLU A 383 -13.33 2.57 20.85
C GLU A 383 -12.78 3.76 20.06
N ASN A 384 -13.06 3.81 18.76
CA ASN A 384 -12.67 4.93 17.91
C ASN A 384 -13.34 6.24 18.35
N THR A 385 -14.61 6.19 18.77
CA THR A 385 -15.36 7.38 19.19
C THR A 385 -14.85 7.95 20.51
N VAL A 386 -14.57 7.09 21.50
CA VAL A 386 -14.30 7.56 22.89
C VAL A 386 -12.82 7.77 23.21
N VAL A 387 -11.89 7.33 22.37
CA VAL A 387 -10.44 7.29 22.70
C VAL A 387 -9.85 8.64 23.12
N ALA A 388 -10.29 9.75 22.53
CA ALA A 388 -9.81 11.09 22.86
C ALA A 388 -10.38 11.62 24.20
N SER A 389 -11.57 11.17 24.58
CA SER A 389 -12.33 11.60 25.76
C SER A 389 -12.37 10.59 26.90
N LEU A 390 -11.61 9.47 26.81
CA LEU A 390 -11.60 8.40 27.82
C LEU A 390 -11.43 8.91 29.27
N ARG A 391 -10.59 9.95 29.47
CA ARG A 391 -10.38 10.54 30.81
C ARG A 391 -11.56 11.34 31.33
N GLN A 392 -12.42 11.84 30.45
CA GLN A 392 -13.63 12.56 30.82
C GLN A 392 -14.77 11.58 31.09
N ILE A 393 -14.82 10.47 30.36
CA ILE A 393 -15.83 9.43 30.47
C ILE A 393 -15.52 8.51 31.66
N SER A 394 -14.26 8.19 31.93
CA SER A 394 -13.84 7.21 32.94
C SER A 394 -12.62 7.69 33.72
N LYS A 395 -12.73 7.79 35.05
CA LYS A 395 -11.66 8.33 35.92
C LYS A 395 -10.48 7.38 36.12
N VAL A 396 -10.73 6.09 36.38
CA VAL A 396 -9.70 5.08 36.71
C VAL A 396 -9.88 3.82 35.87
N LEU A 397 -11.09 3.25 35.86
CA LEU A 397 -11.43 2.07 35.07
C LEU A 397 -12.41 2.46 33.96
N THR A 398 -12.22 1.91 32.76
CA THR A 398 -13.14 2.15 31.67
C THR A 398 -14.48 1.48 31.91
N SER A 399 -15.57 2.22 31.76
CA SER A 399 -16.94 1.73 31.85
C SER A 399 -17.51 1.51 30.46
N ARG A 400 -17.68 0.25 30.11
CA ARG A 400 -18.27 -0.09 28.79
C ARG A 400 -19.65 0.50 28.59
N ARG A 401 -20.43 0.65 29.67
CA ARG A 401 -21.76 1.25 29.58
C ARG A 401 -21.69 2.73 29.22
N ASP A 402 -20.78 3.48 29.87
CA ASP A 402 -20.62 4.91 29.61
C ASP A 402 -20.06 5.17 28.21
N GLU A 403 -19.12 4.33 27.76
CA GLU A 403 -18.60 4.37 26.39
C GLU A 403 -19.69 4.12 25.35
N LEU A 404 -20.56 3.12 25.56
CA LEU A 404 -21.70 2.84 24.67
C LEU A 404 -22.70 4.00 24.66
N THR A 405 -23.00 4.60 25.81
CA THR A 405 -23.90 5.74 25.91
C THR A 405 -23.35 6.92 25.10
N ALA A 406 -22.07 7.29 25.34
CA ALA A 406 -21.42 8.37 24.61
C ALA A 406 -21.35 8.10 23.09
N THR A 407 -21.06 6.86 22.70
CA THR A 407 -21.01 6.48 21.27
C THR A 407 -22.40 6.55 20.61
N THR A 408 -23.44 6.10 21.31
CA THR A 408 -24.83 6.15 20.82
C THR A 408 -25.30 7.60 20.67
N GLU A 409 -25.01 8.44 21.68
CA GLU A 409 -25.34 9.86 21.66
C GLU A 409 -24.69 10.56 20.45
N MET A 410 -23.38 10.34 20.25
CA MET A 410 -22.66 10.92 19.10
C MET A 410 -23.13 10.32 17.77
N GLY A 411 -23.38 9.02 17.72
CA GLY A 411 -23.92 8.38 16.53
C GLY A 411 -25.26 8.97 16.09
N ASN A 412 -26.16 9.23 17.06
CA ASN A 412 -27.45 9.86 16.79
C ASN A 412 -27.30 11.33 16.41
N LYS A 413 -26.44 12.10 17.13
CA LYS A 413 -26.18 13.51 16.85
C LYS A 413 -25.61 13.74 15.45
N LEU A 414 -24.77 12.83 14.97
CA LEU A 414 -24.09 12.92 13.69
C LEU A 414 -24.77 12.09 12.58
N ASN A 415 -25.91 11.50 12.88
CA ASN A 415 -26.62 10.61 11.95
C ASN A 415 -25.68 9.56 11.32
N THR A 416 -24.86 8.90 12.17
CA THR A 416 -23.87 7.91 11.72
C THR A 416 -24.54 6.56 11.55
N ARG A 417 -24.42 5.97 10.35
CA ARG A 417 -25.03 4.66 10.03
C ARG A 417 -24.03 3.53 10.27
N TYR A 418 -24.37 2.61 11.17
CA TYR A 418 -23.59 1.39 11.46
C TYR A 418 -24.53 0.28 11.98
N ALA A 419 -24.14 -0.98 11.75
CA ALA A 419 -24.94 -2.13 12.18
C ALA A 419 -24.76 -2.42 13.69
N SER A 420 -23.56 -2.17 14.25
CA SER A 420 -23.22 -2.42 15.64
C SER A 420 -22.06 -1.54 16.10
N HIS A 421 -22.06 -1.13 17.35
CA HIS A 421 -20.94 -0.41 17.99
C HIS A 421 -19.62 -1.22 18.00
N ARG A 422 -19.69 -2.55 17.88
CA ARG A 422 -18.53 -3.46 17.79
C ARG A 422 -18.03 -3.68 16.35
N GLN A 423 -18.68 -3.07 15.39
CA GLN A 423 -18.26 -3.15 13.99
C GLN A 423 -16.88 -2.49 13.84
N PRO A 424 -15.92 -3.12 13.12
CA PRO A 424 -14.64 -2.48 12.79
C PRO A 424 -14.88 -1.22 11.97
N ILE A 425 -14.18 -0.13 12.31
CA ILE A 425 -14.39 1.17 11.64
C ILE A 425 -14.09 1.13 10.14
N GLU A 426 -13.18 0.28 9.70
CA GLU A 426 -12.80 0.13 8.29
C GLU A 426 -13.92 -0.42 7.40
N THR A 427 -14.95 -1.02 7.99
CA THR A 427 -16.12 -1.53 7.26
C THR A 427 -17.17 -0.46 6.97
N LEU A 428 -17.00 0.75 7.52
CA LEU A 428 -17.89 1.88 7.26
C LEU A 428 -17.51 2.60 5.97
N SER A 429 -18.51 3.23 5.33
CA SER A 429 -18.27 4.18 4.24
C SER A 429 -17.41 5.38 4.70
N GLY A 430 -16.74 6.04 3.75
CA GLY A 430 -15.88 7.18 4.04
C GLY A 430 -16.58 8.28 4.85
N GLY A 431 -17.80 8.64 4.49
CA GLY A 431 -18.59 9.64 5.22
C GLY A 431 -18.91 9.21 6.66
N ASN A 432 -19.29 7.94 6.89
CA ASN A 432 -19.56 7.43 8.23
C ASN A 432 -18.29 7.34 9.08
N GLN A 433 -17.12 6.98 8.49
CA GLN A 433 -15.84 7.04 9.19
C GLN A 433 -15.51 8.48 9.63
N GLN A 434 -15.74 9.46 8.75
CA GLN A 434 -15.51 10.88 9.05
C GLN A 434 -16.38 11.35 10.20
N LYS A 435 -17.66 10.96 10.22
CA LYS A 435 -18.59 11.25 11.30
C LYS A 435 -18.14 10.64 12.64
N VAL A 436 -17.61 9.40 12.65
CA VAL A 436 -17.04 8.79 13.85
C VAL A 436 -15.83 9.57 14.37
N VAL A 437 -14.94 10.00 13.47
CA VAL A 437 -13.76 10.82 13.84
C VAL A 437 -14.18 12.20 14.32
N ALA A 438 -15.16 12.83 13.68
CA ALA A 438 -15.75 14.09 14.15
C ALA A 438 -16.38 13.92 15.54
N GLY A 439 -17.18 12.87 15.76
CA GLY A 439 -17.76 12.54 17.05
C GLY A 439 -16.73 12.35 18.18
N ARG A 440 -15.59 11.74 17.86
CA ARG A 440 -14.44 11.63 18.78
C ARG A 440 -14.00 12.99 19.32
N TRP A 441 -13.86 13.97 18.42
CA TRP A 441 -13.42 15.31 18.80
C TRP A 441 -14.51 16.10 19.48
N LEU A 442 -15.77 15.94 19.08
CA LEU A 442 -16.91 16.58 19.73
C LEU A 442 -17.08 16.16 21.20
N LEU A 443 -16.82 14.91 21.51
CA LEU A 443 -16.82 14.42 22.90
C LEU A 443 -15.80 15.15 23.79
N THR A 444 -14.75 15.73 23.21
CA THR A 444 -13.78 16.53 23.98
C THR A 444 -14.27 17.95 24.30
N LYS A 445 -15.41 18.37 23.74
CA LYS A 445 -15.99 19.74 23.84
C LYS A 445 -14.95 20.81 23.53
N PRO A 446 -14.44 20.87 22.29
CA PRO A 446 -13.37 21.75 21.95
C PRO A 446 -13.82 23.22 21.92
N LYS A 447 -12.92 24.13 22.34
CA LYS A 447 -13.07 25.59 22.16
C LYS A 447 -12.72 25.99 20.74
N VAL A 448 -11.72 25.31 20.14
CA VAL A 448 -11.21 25.53 18.79
C VAL A 448 -11.15 24.20 18.05
N LEU A 449 -11.77 24.15 16.88
CA LEU A 449 -11.80 22.96 16.03
C LEU A 449 -11.11 23.26 14.69
N ILE A 450 -10.04 22.56 14.40
CA ILE A 450 -9.31 22.61 13.14
C ILE A 450 -9.75 21.43 12.28
N LEU A 451 -10.24 21.71 11.09
CA LEU A 451 -10.76 20.75 10.13
C LEU A 451 -9.92 20.82 8.85
N ASP A 452 -9.09 19.84 8.61
CA ASP A 452 -8.20 19.77 7.45
C ASP A 452 -8.79 18.81 6.40
N GLU A 453 -9.33 19.38 5.31
CA GLU A 453 -10.03 18.68 4.23
C GLU A 453 -11.15 17.73 4.75
N PRO A 454 -12.10 18.23 5.56
CA PRO A 454 -13.09 17.37 6.25
C PRO A 454 -14.02 16.62 5.29
N THR A 455 -14.21 17.11 4.08
CA THR A 455 -15.12 16.56 3.08
C THR A 455 -14.40 15.79 1.97
N ARG A 456 -13.08 15.66 2.04
CA ARG A 456 -12.30 14.95 1.01
C ARG A 456 -12.66 13.47 0.96
N GLY A 457 -13.02 13.01 -0.24
CA GLY A 457 -13.43 11.60 -0.45
C GLY A 457 -14.76 11.23 0.20
N VAL A 458 -15.60 12.23 0.43
CA VAL A 458 -16.97 12.08 0.93
C VAL A 458 -17.94 12.41 -0.21
N ASP A 459 -19.07 11.74 -0.26
CA ASP A 459 -20.12 12.02 -1.24
C ASP A 459 -20.84 13.35 -1.00
N VAL A 460 -21.56 13.85 -2.01
CA VAL A 460 -22.19 15.18 -1.98
C VAL A 460 -23.21 15.30 -0.84
N GLY A 461 -24.00 14.26 -0.59
CA GLY A 461 -25.00 14.25 0.47
C GLY A 461 -24.37 14.27 1.86
N ALA A 462 -23.29 13.50 2.07
CA ALA A 462 -22.58 13.51 3.33
C ALA A 462 -21.75 14.79 3.54
N LYS A 463 -21.30 15.50 2.47
CA LYS A 463 -20.68 16.83 2.59
C LYS A 463 -21.63 17.83 3.26
N GLU A 464 -22.87 17.91 2.79
CA GLU A 464 -23.88 18.81 3.39
C GLU A 464 -24.11 18.49 4.87
N GLU A 465 -24.25 17.20 5.22
CA GLU A 465 -24.44 16.80 6.61
C GLU A 465 -23.24 17.17 7.50
N ILE A 466 -22.00 17.09 6.98
CA ILE A 466 -20.80 17.53 7.70
C ILE A 466 -20.82 19.04 7.91
N HIS A 467 -21.21 19.83 6.91
CA HIS A 467 -21.32 21.28 7.01
C HIS A 467 -22.43 21.72 7.96
N ASP A 468 -23.57 21.02 8.01
CA ASP A 468 -24.62 21.25 9.02
C ASP A 468 -24.07 21.06 10.45
N ILE A 469 -23.24 20.04 10.64
CA ILE A 469 -22.57 19.79 11.92
C ILE A 469 -21.59 20.92 12.25
N ILE A 470 -20.77 21.35 11.29
CA ILE A 470 -19.80 22.45 11.44
C ILE A 470 -20.53 23.73 11.85
N GLN A 471 -21.61 24.08 11.16
CA GLN A 471 -22.41 25.27 11.47
C GLN A 471 -23.02 25.18 12.88
N SER A 472 -23.61 24.05 13.27
CA SER A 472 -24.19 23.87 14.61
C SER A 472 -23.15 24.00 15.73
N LEU A 473 -21.89 23.64 15.45
CA LEU A 473 -20.78 23.82 16.38
C LEU A 473 -20.36 25.28 16.50
N ALA A 474 -20.26 25.99 15.39
CA ALA A 474 -20.01 27.43 15.40
C ALA A 474 -21.12 28.18 16.17
N GLU A 475 -22.38 27.86 15.94
CA GLU A 475 -23.52 28.39 16.70
C GLU A 475 -23.42 28.13 18.20
N SER A 476 -22.78 27.03 18.62
CA SER A 476 -22.51 26.74 20.02
C SER A 476 -21.33 27.51 20.62
N GLY A 477 -20.68 28.38 19.84
CA GLY A 477 -19.56 29.24 20.24
C GLY A 477 -18.17 28.65 19.99
N CYS A 478 -18.05 27.52 19.31
CA CYS A 478 -16.76 26.94 18.93
C CYS A 478 -16.13 27.75 17.79
N ALA A 479 -14.85 28.14 17.96
CA ALA A 479 -14.07 28.75 16.88
C ALA A 479 -13.63 27.66 15.88
N ILE A 480 -13.85 27.86 14.60
CA ILE A 480 -13.61 26.83 13.58
C ILE A 480 -12.64 27.33 12.53
N LEU A 481 -11.58 26.54 12.28
CA LEU A 481 -10.65 26.71 11.18
C LEU A 481 -10.91 25.61 10.14
N LEU A 482 -11.49 26.00 9.00
CA LEU A 482 -11.81 25.09 7.90
C LEU A 482 -10.75 25.20 6.80
N ILE A 483 -9.96 24.16 6.62
CA ILE A 483 -8.97 24.08 5.54
C ILE A 483 -9.57 23.26 4.41
N SER A 484 -9.65 23.85 3.22
CA SER A 484 -10.13 23.15 2.03
C SER A 484 -9.38 23.57 0.77
N SER A 485 -9.18 22.61 -0.13
CA SER A 485 -8.69 22.83 -1.50
C SER A 485 -9.83 23.19 -2.48
N GLU A 486 -11.07 23.00 -2.07
CA GLU A 486 -12.26 23.36 -2.85
C GLU A 486 -12.67 24.81 -2.55
N LEU A 487 -12.43 25.72 -3.51
CA LEU A 487 -12.76 27.13 -3.34
C LEU A 487 -14.25 27.35 -3.01
N ASN A 488 -15.14 26.65 -3.69
CA ASN A 488 -16.58 26.75 -3.46
C ASN A 488 -16.99 26.37 -2.04
N GLU A 489 -16.26 25.47 -1.39
CA GLU A 489 -16.52 25.06 -0.01
C GLU A 489 -16.23 26.21 0.96
N VAL A 490 -15.05 26.82 0.88
CA VAL A 490 -14.70 27.94 1.78
C VAL A 490 -15.55 29.19 1.52
N MET A 491 -15.92 29.45 0.26
CA MET A 491 -16.79 30.56 -0.09
C MET A 491 -18.23 30.40 0.44
N ARG A 492 -18.72 29.14 0.49
CA ARG A 492 -20.11 28.89 0.88
C ARG A 492 -20.33 28.77 2.38
N TYR A 493 -19.32 28.26 3.11
CA TYR A 493 -19.49 27.87 4.51
C TYR A 493 -18.63 28.64 5.51
N CYS A 494 -17.80 29.60 5.06
CA CYS A 494 -16.98 30.43 5.94
C CYS A 494 -17.47 31.85 6.03
N HIS A 495 -17.15 32.56 7.12
CA HIS A 495 -17.41 33.99 7.28
C HIS A 495 -16.36 34.81 6.52
N ARG A 496 -15.09 34.39 6.60
CA ARG A 496 -13.97 34.97 5.86
C ARG A 496 -12.97 33.92 5.44
N ILE A 497 -12.20 34.22 4.41
CA ILE A 497 -11.24 33.36 3.78
C ILE A 497 -9.84 33.94 3.89
N ILE A 498 -8.91 33.20 4.45
CA ILE A 498 -7.49 33.53 4.49
C ILE A 498 -6.79 32.70 3.41
N VAL A 499 -6.10 33.38 2.51
CA VAL A 499 -5.40 32.73 1.40
C VAL A 499 -3.93 32.55 1.74
N PHE A 500 -3.50 31.28 1.76
CA PHE A 500 -2.11 30.89 1.98
C PHE A 500 -1.35 30.74 0.66
N ARG A 501 -0.12 31.28 0.62
CA ARG A 501 0.80 31.14 -0.49
C ARG A 501 2.23 31.08 0.02
N ASP A 502 2.98 30.02 -0.34
CA ASP A 502 4.41 29.84 -0.04
C ASP A 502 4.78 30.02 1.46
N GLY A 503 3.90 29.57 2.35
CA GLY A 503 4.10 29.65 3.79
C GLY A 503 3.74 30.96 4.45
N ASP A 504 3.13 31.89 3.70
CA ASP A 504 2.67 33.21 4.17
C ASP A 504 1.17 33.39 3.93
N ILE A 505 0.58 34.39 4.59
CA ILE A 505 -0.78 34.84 4.29
C ILE A 505 -0.71 35.85 3.13
N ALA A 506 -1.23 35.46 1.96
CA ALA A 506 -1.27 36.31 0.76
C ALA A 506 -2.37 37.38 0.82
N GLY A 507 -3.44 37.14 1.56
CA GLY A 507 -4.54 38.05 1.75
C GLY A 507 -5.68 37.43 2.53
N GLU A 508 -6.63 38.29 2.91
CA GLU A 508 -7.87 37.96 3.60
C GLU A 508 -9.05 38.57 2.85
N VAL A 509 -10.12 37.78 2.70
CA VAL A 509 -11.31 38.18 1.93
C VAL A 509 -12.57 37.79 2.71
N ASP A 510 -13.56 38.70 2.77
CA ASP A 510 -14.89 38.38 3.30
C ASP A 510 -15.60 37.42 2.35
N ALA A 511 -16.07 36.27 2.86
CA ALA A 511 -16.66 35.23 2.02
C ALA A 511 -18.00 35.65 1.40
N THR A 512 -18.72 36.63 2.00
CA THR A 512 -20.02 37.10 1.51
C THR A 512 -19.91 37.96 0.26
N ASP A 513 -18.83 38.73 0.13
CA ASP A 513 -18.63 39.69 -0.96
C ASP A 513 -17.57 39.20 -1.98
N ALA A 514 -16.88 38.08 -1.69
CA ALA A 514 -15.79 37.57 -2.51
C ALA A 514 -16.27 37.03 -3.87
N LYS A 515 -15.52 37.36 -4.92
CA LYS A 515 -15.61 36.61 -6.19
C LYS A 515 -14.57 35.49 -6.22
N SER A 516 -14.93 34.39 -6.82
CA SER A 516 -14.00 33.22 -6.98
C SER A 516 -12.70 33.64 -7.67
N SER A 517 -12.74 34.61 -8.58
CA SER A 517 -11.56 35.18 -9.26
C SER A 517 -10.58 35.84 -8.30
N ASP A 518 -11.08 36.59 -7.32
CA ASP A 518 -10.27 37.41 -6.42
C ASP A 518 -9.50 36.53 -5.44
N VAL A 519 -10.15 35.49 -4.91
CA VAL A 519 -9.53 34.50 -4.02
C VAL A 519 -8.51 33.67 -4.78
N ALA A 520 -8.84 33.29 -6.02
CA ALA A 520 -7.92 32.50 -6.87
C ALA A 520 -6.67 33.32 -7.23
N GLU A 521 -6.81 34.60 -7.57
CA GLU A 521 -5.69 35.46 -7.92
C GLU A 521 -4.70 35.63 -6.75
N LEU A 522 -5.18 35.75 -5.53
CA LEU A 522 -4.32 35.78 -4.33
C LEU A 522 -3.53 34.45 -4.13
N ALA A 523 -4.10 33.30 -4.53
CA ALA A 523 -3.47 32.01 -4.35
C ALA A 523 -2.37 31.71 -5.40
N PHE A 524 -2.39 32.40 -6.56
CA PHE A 524 -1.36 32.21 -7.60
C PHE A 524 -0.16 33.14 -7.38
N PRO A 525 1.09 32.70 -7.73
CA PRO A 525 2.27 33.58 -7.68
C PRO A 525 2.12 34.79 -8.61
N LYS A 526 2.51 36.02 -8.15
CA LYS A 526 2.43 37.25 -8.95
C LYS A 526 3.38 37.31 -10.16
N ASP A 527 4.39 36.44 -10.24
CA ASP A 527 5.41 36.39 -11.29
C ASP A 527 5.36 35.07 -12.03
N SER A 528 4.39 34.90 -12.94
CA SER A 528 4.38 33.81 -13.93
C SER A 528 4.51 34.35 -15.35
N THR A 529 5.30 35.40 -15.57
CA THR A 529 5.98 35.60 -16.86
C THR A 529 7.19 34.69 -16.86
N VAL A 530 6.98 33.40 -17.18
CA VAL A 530 8.09 32.53 -17.54
C VAL A 530 8.60 33.04 -18.89
N GLU A 531 9.55 33.96 -18.88
CA GLU A 531 10.49 34.09 -19.96
C GLU A 531 11.19 32.74 -20.06
N LEU A 532 10.90 32.05 -21.14
CA LEU A 532 11.68 30.91 -21.61
C LEU A 532 13.08 31.41 -22.01
N THR A 533 13.92 31.66 -21.00
CA THR A 533 15.34 31.74 -21.26
C THR A 533 15.81 30.29 -21.43
N ASP A 534 15.97 29.87 -22.66
CA ASP A 534 16.78 28.73 -23.05
C ASP A 534 18.21 29.00 -22.57
N ASP A 535 18.52 28.60 -21.34
CA ASP A 535 19.89 28.48 -20.87
C ASP A 535 20.40 27.08 -21.25
N PRO A 536 21.24 26.97 -22.30
CA PRO A 536 21.77 25.67 -22.75
C PRO A 536 22.64 24.96 -21.73
N ASP A 537 23.08 25.66 -20.66
CA ASP A 537 23.99 25.13 -19.64
C ASP A 537 23.31 24.55 -18.39
N ALA A 538 21.99 24.77 -18.18
CA ALA A 538 21.24 24.16 -17.07
C ALA A 538 21.06 22.62 -17.21
N ASN A 539 21.38 22.05 -18.34
CA ASN A 539 21.19 20.65 -18.69
C ASN A 539 22.46 19.79 -18.55
N ARG A 540 23.51 20.27 -17.89
CA ARG A 540 24.64 19.40 -17.56
C ARG A 540 24.36 18.64 -16.26
N PRO A 541 24.11 17.30 -16.33
CA PRO A 541 24.05 16.52 -15.11
C PRO A 541 25.38 16.67 -14.38
N SER A 542 25.31 17.10 -13.13
CA SER A 542 26.51 17.26 -12.28
C SER A 542 27.20 15.89 -12.10
N ARG A 543 28.11 15.58 -13.01
CA ARG A 543 28.81 14.30 -13.17
C ARG A 543 29.83 14.01 -12.05
N ARG A 544 29.90 14.87 -11.02
CA ARG A 544 30.99 14.80 -10.04
C ARG A 544 30.64 14.33 -8.63
N ARG A 545 29.39 13.90 -8.34
CA ARG A 545 29.03 13.34 -7.02
C ARG A 545 28.66 11.85 -7.04
N SER A 546 28.87 11.15 -8.14
CA SER A 546 28.50 9.74 -8.30
C SER A 546 29.42 8.76 -7.56
N GLY A 547 30.71 9.05 -7.36
CA GLY A 547 31.68 8.11 -6.78
C GLY A 547 31.43 7.77 -5.31
N TRP A 548 31.08 8.76 -4.48
CA TRP A 548 30.83 8.54 -3.05
C TRP A 548 29.44 7.96 -2.75
N ARG A 549 28.46 8.17 -3.63
CA ARG A 549 27.11 7.58 -3.47
C ARG A 549 27.06 6.09 -3.84
N ALA A 550 27.97 5.62 -4.67
CA ALA A 550 28.13 4.20 -4.96
C ALA A 550 28.71 3.42 -3.78
N LEU A 551 29.55 4.08 -2.95
CA LEU A 551 30.11 3.52 -1.71
C LEU A 551 29.08 3.40 -0.58
N LEU A 552 27.89 3.99 -0.73
CA LEU A 552 26.81 3.97 0.27
C LEU A 552 25.72 2.92 -0.05
N ARG A 553 25.96 2.01 -0.97
CA ARG A 553 25.09 0.84 -1.17
C ARG A 553 25.34 -0.18 -0.07
N THR A 554 24.30 -0.86 0.39
CA THR A 554 24.39 -1.87 1.45
C THR A 554 25.46 -2.91 1.13
N GLU A 555 25.56 -3.34 -0.12
CA GLU A 555 26.53 -4.33 -0.58
C GLU A 555 27.99 -3.83 -0.47
N SER A 556 28.25 -2.59 -0.81
CA SER A 556 29.62 -2.03 -0.70
C SER A 556 30.04 -1.81 0.75
N ALA A 557 29.10 -1.45 1.63
CA ALA A 557 29.37 -1.36 3.07
C ALA A 557 29.68 -2.73 3.68
N LEU A 558 28.93 -3.77 3.32
CA LEU A 558 29.20 -5.14 3.74
C LEU A 558 30.57 -5.64 3.24
N ALA A 559 30.89 -5.40 1.96
CA ALA A 559 32.17 -5.77 1.39
C ALA A 559 33.35 -5.06 2.08
N ALA A 560 33.21 -3.75 2.36
CA ALA A 560 34.23 -3.00 3.09
C ALA A 560 34.43 -3.56 4.51
N MET A 561 33.35 -3.90 5.21
CA MET A 561 33.41 -4.48 6.56
C MET A 561 34.07 -5.87 6.55
N ILE A 562 33.79 -6.71 5.54
CA ILE A 562 34.47 -8.01 5.35
C ILE A 562 35.95 -7.81 5.17
N VAL A 563 36.40 -6.87 4.33
CA VAL A 563 37.81 -6.56 4.08
C VAL A 563 38.51 -6.12 5.38
N ILE A 564 37.88 -5.22 6.16
CA ILE A 564 38.40 -4.77 7.45
C ILE A 564 38.57 -5.96 8.42
N LEU A 565 37.57 -6.82 8.53
CA LEU A 565 37.62 -8.00 9.41
C LEU A 565 38.65 -9.03 8.94
N LEU A 566 38.83 -9.22 7.63
CA LEU A 566 39.87 -10.10 7.07
C LEU A 566 41.28 -9.56 7.34
N ILE A 567 41.48 -8.27 7.24
CA ILE A 567 42.77 -7.62 7.61
C ILE A 567 43.02 -7.87 9.09
N LEU A 568 42.04 -7.62 9.96
CA LEU A 568 42.17 -7.85 11.39
C LEU A 568 42.48 -9.32 11.71
N LEU A 569 41.86 -10.27 11.05
CA LEU A 569 42.06 -11.70 11.19
C LEU A 569 43.50 -12.08 10.76
N LYS A 570 43.97 -11.55 9.64
CA LYS A 570 45.31 -11.80 9.12
C LYS A 570 46.42 -11.16 9.98
N VAL A 571 46.17 -9.99 10.61
CA VAL A 571 47.07 -9.38 11.56
C VAL A 571 47.23 -10.25 12.81
N GLN A 572 46.12 -10.82 13.30
CA GLN A 572 46.14 -11.70 14.47
C GLN A 572 46.71 -13.11 14.17
N GLN A 573 46.49 -13.61 12.96
CA GLN A 573 46.97 -14.92 12.52
C GLN A 573 47.37 -14.85 11.04
N PRO A 574 48.65 -14.60 10.72
CA PRO A 574 49.12 -14.50 9.34
C PRO A 574 48.86 -15.76 8.50
N ASP A 575 48.92 -16.94 9.12
CA ASP A 575 48.76 -18.23 8.46
C ASP A 575 47.29 -18.68 8.34
N TYR A 576 46.31 -17.86 8.74
CA TYR A 576 44.89 -18.21 8.63
C TYR A 576 44.50 -18.42 7.17
N GLN A 577 43.96 -19.59 6.85
CA GLN A 577 43.56 -19.95 5.50
C GLN A 577 42.11 -19.38 5.23
N ILE A 578 41.99 -18.48 4.28
CA ILE A 578 40.69 -17.89 3.88
C ILE A 578 39.75 -18.95 3.31
N SER A 579 40.29 -20.03 2.73
CA SER A 579 39.54 -21.16 2.21
C SER A 579 38.68 -21.85 3.29
N VAL A 580 39.16 -21.96 4.52
CA VAL A 580 38.40 -22.49 5.67
C VAL A 580 37.19 -21.60 5.99
N LEU A 581 37.38 -20.27 5.92
CA LEU A 581 36.29 -19.31 6.12
C LEU A 581 35.24 -19.41 5.03
N LEU A 582 35.65 -19.57 3.78
CA LEU A 582 34.74 -19.69 2.66
C LEU A 582 33.95 -21.01 2.73
N ASP A 583 34.61 -22.10 3.14
CA ASP A 583 33.95 -23.37 3.41
C ASP A 583 32.85 -23.25 4.47
N ALA A 584 33.18 -22.63 5.61
CA ALA A 584 32.21 -22.38 6.66
C ALA A 584 31.05 -21.48 6.18
N SER A 585 31.32 -20.56 5.23
CA SER A 585 30.31 -19.65 4.69
C SER A 585 29.38 -20.31 3.68
N ALA A 586 29.79 -21.40 3.01
CA ALA A 586 29.07 -22.02 1.91
C ALA A 586 27.64 -22.47 2.32
N THR A 587 27.52 -23.17 3.44
CA THR A 587 26.21 -23.59 3.98
C THR A 587 25.30 -22.40 4.29
N TRP A 588 25.87 -21.31 4.85
CA TRP A 588 25.09 -20.10 5.20
C TRP A 588 24.71 -19.25 3.99
N MET A 589 25.48 -19.29 2.91
CA MET A 589 25.06 -18.68 1.63
C MET A 589 23.78 -19.34 1.12
N ILE A 590 23.71 -20.69 1.20
CA ILE A 590 22.55 -21.46 0.74
C ILE A 590 21.34 -21.21 1.66
N LEU A 591 21.51 -21.32 2.99
CA LEU A 591 20.46 -21.12 3.97
C LEU A 591 19.94 -19.68 3.98
N GLY A 592 20.83 -18.70 3.92
CA GLY A 592 20.46 -17.27 3.83
C GLY A 592 19.67 -16.98 2.56
N LEU A 593 20.05 -17.57 1.43
CA LEU A 593 19.31 -17.44 0.17
C LEU A 593 17.94 -18.12 0.24
N ALA A 594 17.83 -19.30 0.86
CA ALA A 594 16.56 -19.98 1.08
C ALA A 594 15.61 -19.13 1.93
N ALA A 595 16.09 -18.58 3.05
CA ALA A 595 15.36 -17.65 3.89
C ALA A 595 14.95 -16.39 3.11
N ALA A 596 15.87 -15.80 2.34
CA ALA A 596 15.63 -14.60 1.56
C ALA A 596 14.49 -14.78 0.53
N ILE A 597 14.45 -15.88 -0.19
CA ILE A 597 13.40 -16.19 -1.18
C ILE A 597 12.02 -16.22 -0.52
N VAL A 598 11.92 -16.86 0.65
CA VAL A 598 10.66 -16.95 1.41
C VAL A 598 10.25 -15.60 1.99
N ILE A 599 11.21 -14.82 2.52
CA ILE A 599 10.93 -13.49 3.09
C ILE A 599 10.52 -12.50 1.98
N ILE A 600 11.18 -12.51 0.84
CA ILE A 600 10.86 -11.61 -0.28
C ILE A 600 9.40 -11.78 -0.74
N VAL A 601 8.86 -13.00 -0.76
CA VAL A 601 7.46 -13.24 -1.14
C VAL A 601 6.45 -12.86 -0.05
N GLY A 602 6.93 -12.43 1.13
CA GLY A 602 6.12 -12.05 2.29
C GLY A 602 5.82 -13.20 3.25
N GLY A 603 6.62 -14.27 3.21
CA GLY A 603 6.59 -15.39 4.17
C GLY A 603 7.76 -15.30 5.16
N ILE A 604 7.67 -16.03 6.28
CA ILE A 604 8.81 -16.27 7.19
C ILE A 604 8.77 -17.75 7.56
N ASP A 605 9.89 -18.46 7.36
CA ASP A 605 10.03 -19.86 7.72
C ASP A 605 11.00 -20.02 8.90
N ILE A 606 10.45 -20.32 10.06
CA ILE A 606 11.23 -20.61 11.27
C ILE A 606 11.63 -22.10 11.34
N SER A 607 11.09 -22.96 10.48
CA SER A 607 11.39 -24.38 10.50
C SER A 607 12.68 -24.78 9.75
N ILE A 608 13.39 -23.81 9.14
CA ILE A 608 14.55 -24.02 8.28
C ILE A 608 15.55 -25.01 8.89
N GLY A 609 15.97 -24.80 10.14
CA GLY A 609 16.97 -25.64 10.79
C GLY A 609 16.52 -27.10 11.01
N SER A 610 15.26 -27.28 11.42
CA SER A 610 14.70 -28.61 11.62
C SER A 610 14.38 -29.33 10.30
N LEU A 611 13.98 -28.56 9.26
CA LEU A 611 13.77 -29.09 7.92
C LEU A 611 15.10 -29.52 7.27
N ALA A 612 16.20 -28.75 7.48
CA ALA A 612 17.53 -29.14 7.05
C ALA A 612 17.97 -30.46 7.70
N ALA A 613 17.72 -30.60 9.01
CA ALA A 613 18.02 -31.83 9.73
C ALA A 613 17.20 -33.04 9.21
N LEU A 614 15.89 -32.86 9.00
CA LEU A 614 15.01 -33.89 8.45
C LEU A 614 15.47 -34.34 7.05
N SER A 615 15.79 -33.38 6.19
CA SER A 615 16.29 -33.63 4.84
C SER A 615 17.62 -34.36 4.86
N ALA A 616 18.55 -33.97 5.73
CA ALA A 616 19.84 -34.62 5.90
C ALA A 616 19.70 -36.01 6.49
N ALA A 617 18.75 -36.24 7.42
CA ALA A 617 18.48 -37.59 7.96
C ALA A 617 17.95 -38.50 6.87
N CYS A 618 16.95 -38.10 6.09
CA CYS A 618 16.42 -38.90 5.00
C CYS A 618 17.47 -39.17 3.91
N GLY A 619 18.27 -38.15 3.53
CA GLY A 619 19.37 -38.36 2.59
C GLY A 619 20.48 -39.26 3.17
N GLY A 620 20.81 -39.09 4.45
CA GLY A 620 21.80 -39.91 5.15
C GLY A 620 21.41 -41.40 5.23
N LEU A 621 20.12 -41.72 5.42
CA LEU A 621 19.64 -43.08 5.36
C LEU A 621 19.81 -43.72 3.97
N VAL A 622 19.64 -42.95 2.90
CA VAL A 622 19.91 -43.42 1.53
C VAL A 622 21.41 -43.73 1.34
N LEU A 623 22.29 -42.92 1.94
CA LEU A 623 23.74 -43.20 1.90
C LEU A 623 24.17 -44.45 2.64
N GLN A 624 23.36 -44.94 3.60
CA GLN A 624 23.61 -46.18 4.33
C GLN A 624 23.08 -47.44 3.64
N THR A 625 22.44 -47.30 2.46
CA THR A 625 21.99 -48.47 1.67
C THR A 625 23.16 -49.12 0.94
N ASP A 626 23.02 -50.37 0.57
CA ASP A 626 24.04 -51.16 -0.16
C ASP A 626 24.20 -50.73 -1.64
N LEU A 627 23.72 -49.55 -2.00
CA LEU A 627 23.87 -49.01 -3.35
C LEU A 627 25.30 -48.48 -3.59
N PRO A 628 25.84 -48.64 -4.81
CA PRO A 628 27.17 -48.12 -5.11
C PRO A 628 27.20 -46.60 -4.93
N PRO A 629 28.35 -46.01 -4.47
CA PRO A 629 28.46 -44.57 -4.19
C PRO A 629 28.06 -43.67 -5.35
N SER A 630 28.31 -44.12 -6.59
CA SER A 630 27.90 -43.39 -7.81
C SER A 630 26.37 -43.24 -7.98
N VAL A 631 25.58 -44.08 -7.30
CA VAL A 631 24.11 -44.00 -7.31
C VAL A 631 23.58 -43.45 -6.00
N SER A 632 24.11 -43.91 -4.85
CA SER A 632 23.63 -43.53 -3.52
C SER A 632 23.81 -42.00 -3.26
N ILE A 633 24.94 -41.41 -3.67
CA ILE A 633 25.24 -40.01 -3.42
C ILE A 633 24.28 -39.11 -4.21
N PRO A 634 24.11 -39.19 -5.53
CA PRO A 634 23.12 -38.40 -6.26
C PRO A 634 21.69 -38.62 -5.79
N LEU A 635 21.32 -39.88 -5.47
CA LEU A 635 19.99 -40.20 -4.98
C LEU A 635 19.72 -39.56 -3.60
N ALA A 636 20.68 -39.61 -2.69
CA ALA A 636 20.59 -38.95 -1.39
C ALA A 636 20.40 -37.44 -1.51
N MET A 637 21.10 -36.79 -2.44
CA MET A 637 20.93 -35.38 -2.74
C MET A 637 19.51 -35.07 -3.25
N ILE A 638 19.01 -35.87 -4.20
CA ILE A 638 17.65 -35.70 -4.75
C ILE A 638 16.61 -35.93 -3.66
N VAL A 639 16.77 -36.97 -2.81
CA VAL A 639 15.86 -37.26 -1.70
C VAL A 639 15.84 -36.09 -0.70
N ALA A 640 17.00 -35.60 -0.28
CA ALA A 640 17.10 -34.50 0.66
C ALA A 640 16.46 -33.20 0.11
N MET A 641 16.73 -32.86 -1.15
CA MET A 641 16.10 -31.73 -1.82
C MET A 641 14.57 -31.91 -1.93
N SER A 642 14.11 -33.13 -2.22
CA SER A 642 12.67 -33.43 -2.35
C SER A 642 11.96 -33.35 -1.00
N VAL A 643 12.57 -33.86 0.08
CA VAL A 643 12.05 -33.76 1.45
C VAL A 643 11.98 -32.29 1.88
N GLY A 644 13.03 -31.53 1.61
CA GLY A 644 13.05 -30.08 1.87
C GLY A 644 11.96 -29.35 1.11
N ALA A 645 11.82 -29.62 -0.20
CA ALA A 645 10.75 -29.02 -1.03
C ALA A 645 9.36 -29.40 -0.54
N ALA A 646 9.14 -30.67 -0.20
CA ALA A 646 7.85 -31.14 0.33
C ALA A 646 7.52 -30.48 1.68
N GLY A 647 8.49 -30.33 2.58
CA GLY A 647 8.32 -29.60 3.83
C GLY A 647 7.96 -28.13 3.60
N GLY A 648 8.65 -27.46 2.70
CA GLY A 648 8.30 -26.08 2.30
C GLY A 648 6.88 -25.99 1.73
N LEU A 649 6.48 -26.92 0.87
CA LEU A 649 5.11 -26.98 0.33
C LEU A 649 4.08 -27.19 1.44
N VAL A 650 4.34 -28.05 2.43
CA VAL A 650 3.46 -28.26 3.60
C VAL A 650 3.32 -26.95 4.39
N ASN A 651 4.44 -26.26 4.67
CA ASN A 651 4.42 -24.97 5.37
C ASN A 651 3.55 -23.94 4.65
N SER A 652 3.71 -23.81 3.32
CA SER A 652 2.92 -22.86 2.53
C SER A 652 1.45 -23.27 2.43
N ALA A 653 1.14 -24.56 2.29
CA ALA A 653 -0.22 -25.08 2.23
C ALA A 653 -0.99 -24.82 3.53
N LEU A 654 -0.40 -25.15 4.68
CA LEU A 654 -1.00 -24.89 5.99
C LEU A 654 -1.22 -23.40 6.24
N SER A 655 -0.29 -22.53 5.80
CA SER A 655 -0.45 -21.09 5.93
C SER A 655 -1.58 -20.53 5.04
N LEU A 656 -1.66 -20.98 3.79
CA LEU A 656 -2.63 -20.49 2.82
C LEU A 656 -4.05 -21.04 3.07
N TRP A 657 -4.18 -22.37 3.28
CA TRP A 657 -5.49 -23.00 3.46
C TRP A 657 -6.05 -22.76 4.86
N GLY A 658 -5.16 -22.76 5.88
CA GLY A 658 -5.55 -22.43 7.25
C GLY A 658 -5.78 -20.95 7.49
N ASN A 659 -5.41 -20.08 6.53
CA ASN A 659 -5.38 -18.62 6.69
C ASN A 659 -4.63 -18.18 7.97
N VAL A 660 -3.54 -18.91 8.30
CA VAL A 660 -2.71 -18.71 9.49
C VAL A 660 -1.41 -18.02 9.08
N HIS A 661 -0.96 -17.08 9.93
CA HIS A 661 0.30 -16.38 9.65
C HIS A 661 1.47 -17.37 9.56
N PRO A 662 2.38 -17.27 8.55
CA PRO A 662 3.46 -18.22 8.31
C PRO A 662 4.34 -18.50 9.52
N ILE A 663 4.64 -17.47 10.32
CA ILE A 663 5.45 -17.62 11.55
C ILE A 663 4.85 -18.65 12.49
N VAL A 664 3.54 -18.64 12.68
CA VAL A 664 2.85 -19.57 13.60
C VAL A 664 2.90 -21.00 13.07
N VAL A 665 2.64 -21.16 11.76
CA VAL A 665 2.70 -22.48 11.10
C VAL A 665 4.12 -23.05 11.16
N THR A 666 5.12 -22.26 10.75
CA THR A 666 6.51 -22.72 10.68
C THR A 666 7.13 -22.96 12.06
N LEU A 667 6.65 -22.23 13.10
CA LEU A 667 7.00 -22.53 14.48
C LEU A 667 6.46 -23.90 14.94
N GLY A 668 5.21 -24.21 14.60
CA GLY A 668 4.65 -25.55 14.85
C GLY A 668 5.42 -26.62 14.09
N MET A 669 5.72 -26.38 12.82
CA MET A 669 6.47 -27.31 11.96
C MET A 669 7.94 -27.46 12.38
N LEU A 670 8.55 -26.48 13.01
CA LEU A 670 9.89 -26.61 13.63
C LEU A 670 9.90 -27.77 14.62
N TYR A 671 8.91 -27.85 15.50
CA TYR A 671 8.81 -28.96 16.45
C TYR A 671 8.40 -30.29 15.79
N ALA A 672 7.48 -30.23 14.81
CA ALA A 672 7.05 -31.42 14.08
C ALA A 672 8.22 -32.07 13.32
N TYR A 673 8.97 -31.27 12.54
CA TYR A 673 10.14 -31.78 11.82
C TYR A 673 11.23 -32.28 12.77
N ARG A 674 11.45 -31.60 13.90
CA ARG A 674 12.41 -32.03 14.92
C ARG A 674 12.00 -33.35 15.56
N GLY A 675 10.71 -33.54 15.84
CA GLY A 675 10.16 -34.83 16.32
C GLY A 675 10.37 -35.94 15.31
N LEU A 676 10.12 -35.68 14.00
CA LEU A 676 10.37 -36.65 12.94
C LEU A 676 11.84 -37.02 12.85
N VAL A 677 12.78 -36.09 12.94
CA VAL A 677 14.23 -36.40 12.99
C VAL A 677 14.54 -37.35 14.15
N SER A 678 14.04 -37.04 15.35
CA SER A 678 14.28 -37.89 16.53
C SER A 678 13.70 -39.28 16.36
N THR A 679 12.53 -39.42 15.76
CA THR A 679 11.89 -40.73 15.47
C THR A 679 12.66 -41.51 14.40
N ILE A 680 13.07 -40.86 13.31
CA ILE A 680 13.81 -41.51 12.20
C ILE A 680 15.19 -41.96 12.65
N MET A 681 15.88 -41.15 13.45
CA MET A 681 17.23 -41.48 13.92
C MET A 681 17.25 -42.45 15.11
N ASP A 682 16.14 -42.60 15.82
CA ASP A 682 16.01 -43.54 16.97
C ASP A 682 17.18 -43.45 17.97
N GLY A 683 17.63 -42.22 18.24
CA GLY A 683 18.76 -41.92 19.12
C GLY A 683 20.15 -42.30 18.58
N LYS A 684 20.24 -42.80 17.35
CA LYS A 684 21.51 -43.17 16.70
C LYS A 684 22.01 -42.07 15.79
N ASN A 685 23.32 -41.87 15.74
CA ASN A 685 23.92 -40.99 14.76
C ASN A 685 24.07 -41.73 13.43
N ILE A 686 23.87 -41.04 12.30
CA ILE A 686 24.19 -41.56 10.99
C ILE A 686 25.69 -41.31 10.75
N SER A 687 26.45 -42.39 10.73
CA SER A 687 27.89 -42.41 10.46
C SER A 687 28.16 -43.53 9.44
N ASN A 688 29.39 -43.78 9.10
CA ASN A 688 29.77 -44.77 8.08
C ASN A 688 29.18 -44.40 6.71
N LEU A 689 29.45 -43.19 6.28
CA LEU A 689 29.02 -42.69 4.97
C LEU A 689 29.90 -43.34 3.87
N PRO A 690 29.35 -43.51 2.65
CA PRO A 690 30.09 -44.16 1.56
C PRO A 690 31.31 -43.34 1.14
N ASP A 691 32.36 -44.05 0.69
CA ASP A 691 33.57 -43.43 0.18
C ASP A 691 33.23 -42.42 -0.94
N GLY A 692 33.89 -41.30 -0.88
CA GLY A 692 33.68 -40.18 -1.84
C GLY A 692 32.52 -39.24 -1.51
N PHE A 693 31.68 -39.51 -0.48
CA PHE A 693 30.68 -38.53 -0.06
C PHE A 693 31.30 -37.25 0.52
N GLY A 694 32.42 -37.35 1.25
CA GLY A 694 33.18 -36.22 1.75
C GLY A 694 33.70 -35.31 0.63
N ASN A 695 33.83 -35.83 -0.61
CA ASN A 695 34.23 -35.04 -1.78
C ASN A 695 33.27 -33.91 -2.13
N LEU A 696 32.03 -33.95 -1.62
CA LEU A 696 31.10 -32.82 -1.71
C LEU A 696 31.57 -31.62 -0.87
N ALA A 697 32.36 -31.84 0.15
CA ALA A 697 32.90 -30.78 0.99
C ALA A 697 34.38 -30.46 0.66
N ILE A 698 35.22 -31.52 0.49
CA ILE A 698 36.66 -31.32 0.24
C ILE A 698 37.20 -32.42 -0.68
N VAL A 699 38.03 -32.06 -1.66
CA VAL A 699 38.76 -32.95 -2.57
C VAL A 699 40.21 -32.51 -2.63
N ASP A 700 41.16 -33.38 -2.30
CA ASP A 700 42.62 -33.11 -2.34
C ASP A 700 43.03 -31.79 -1.66
N GLY A 701 42.36 -31.47 -0.54
CA GLY A 701 42.58 -30.22 0.19
C GLY A 701 41.85 -28.98 -0.40
N PHE A 702 41.07 -29.18 -1.45
CA PHE A 702 40.29 -28.12 -2.08
C PHE A 702 38.83 -28.15 -1.56
N TYR A 703 38.32 -27.06 -1.03
CA TYR A 703 36.95 -27.01 -0.50
C TYR A 703 35.90 -26.89 -1.63
N THR A 704 35.40 -28.04 -2.06
CA THR A 704 34.34 -28.12 -3.09
C THR A 704 33.01 -27.53 -2.66
N SER A 705 32.76 -27.48 -1.35
CA SER A 705 31.60 -26.80 -0.74
C SER A 705 31.47 -25.32 -1.19
N VAL A 706 32.63 -24.65 -1.35
CA VAL A 706 32.66 -23.24 -1.81
C VAL A 706 32.10 -23.12 -3.24
N ILE A 707 32.43 -24.09 -4.10
CA ILE A 707 31.92 -24.15 -5.48
C ILE A 707 30.40 -24.28 -5.46
N TYR A 708 29.83 -25.18 -4.64
CA TYR A 708 28.40 -25.35 -4.50
C TYR A 708 27.75 -24.10 -3.95
N GLY A 709 28.33 -23.46 -2.93
CA GLY A 709 27.86 -22.18 -2.40
C GLY A 709 27.80 -21.09 -3.47
N LEU A 710 28.84 -20.97 -4.30
CA LEU A 710 28.90 -19.98 -5.38
C LEU A 710 27.91 -20.29 -6.53
N VAL A 711 27.82 -21.56 -6.95
CA VAL A 711 26.87 -21.97 -8.01
C VAL A 711 25.43 -21.71 -7.60
N ILE A 712 25.06 -22.04 -6.36
CA ILE A 712 23.71 -21.81 -5.84
C ILE A 712 23.46 -20.31 -5.63
N SER A 713 24.47 -19.58 -5.23
CA SER A 713 24.39 -18.10 -5.14
C SER A 713 24.14 -17.46 -6.51
N ALA A 714 24.85 -17.95 -7.55
CA ALA A 714 24.61 -17.54 -8.93
C ALA A 714 23.19 -17.90 -9.40
N PHE A 715 22.73 -19.11 -9.08
CA PHE A 715 21.34 -19.51 -9.34
C PHE A 715 20.33 -18.60 -8.66
N GLY A 716 20.50 -18.29 -7.38
CA GLY A 716 19.64 -17.37 -6.63
C GLY A 716 19.63 -15.95 -7.21
N PHE A 717 20.80 -15.45 -7.62
CA PHE A 717 20.91 -14.18 -8.32
C PHE A 717 20.14 -14.19 -9.64
N LEU A 718 20.31 -15.22 -10.46
CA LEU A 718 19.57 -15.38 -11.71
C LEU A 718 18.07 -15.50 -11.47
N LEU A 719 17.65 -16.32 -10.50
CA LEU A 719 16.25 -16.49 -10.13
C LEU A 719 15.60 -15.17 -9.72
N LEU A 720 16.20 -14.44 -8.77
CA LEU A 720 15.60 -13.24 -8.20
C LEU A 720 15.68 -12.04 -9.11
N HIS A 721 16.77 -11.87 -9.87
CA HIS A 721 16.98 -10.65 -10.67
C HIS A 721 16.68 -10.81 -12.15
N HIS A 722 16.73 -12.03 -12.69
CA HIS A 722 16.59 -12.24 -14.12
C HIS A 722 15.40 -13.14 -14.53
N CYS A 723 14.83 -13.92 -13.61
CA CYS A 723 13.68 -14.77 -13.91
C CYS A 723 12.36 -14.09 -13.58
N ARG A 724 11.34 -14.39 -14.41
CA ARG A 724 9.96 -13.91 -14.19
C ARG A 724 9.42 -14.32 -12.82
N CYS A 725 9.71 -15.54 -12.38
CA CYS A 725 9.27 -16.07 -11.10
C CYS A 725 9.77 -15.20 -9.93
N GLY A 726 11.05 -14.83 -9.94
CA GLY A 726 11.64 -13.96 -8.92
C GLY A 726 10.98 -12.57 -8.90
N ARG A 727 10.68 -11.98 -10.07
CA ARG A 727 9.99 -10.68 -10.13
C ARG A 727 8.58 -10.76 -9.54
N HIS A 728 7.89 -11.88 -9.77
CA HIS A 728 6.59 -12.10 -9.13
C HIS A 728 6.71 -12.23 -7.61
N PHE A 729 7.81 -12.78 -7.08
CA PHE A 729 8.03 -12.84 -5.62
C PHE A 729 8.12 -11.43 -5.03
N TYR A 730 8.88 -10.52 -5.66
CA TYR A 730 8.96 -9.13 -5.23
C TYR A 730 7.60 -8.42 -5.30
N ALA A 731 6.85 -8.63 -6.39
CA ALA A 731 5.52 -8.03 -6.57
C ALA A 731 4.54 -8.49 -5.49
N VAL A 732 4.45 -9.82 -5.24
CA VAL A 732 3.55 -10.39 -4.22
C VAL A 732 3.94 -9.93 -2.81
N GLY A 733 5.24 -9.88 -2.50
CA GLY A 733 5.71 -9.45 -1.19
C GLY A 733 5.54 -7.95 -0.94
N ASN A 734 5.55 -7.13 -2.00
CA ASN A 734 5.34 -5.69 -1.88
C ASN A 734 3.86 -5.35 -1.68
N SER A 735 2.99 -5.83 -2.56
CA SER A 735 1.55 -5.64 -2.50
C SER A 735 0.81 -6.86 -3.06
N PRO A 736 0.31 -7.76 -2.19
CA PRO A 736 -0.47 -8.90 -2.63
C PRO A 736 -1.74 -8.50 -3.38
N THR A 737 -2.35 -7.36 -3.01
CA THR A 737 -3.56 -6.82 -3.63
C THR A 737 -3.28 -6.36 -5.06
N ALA A 738 -2.28 -5.48 -5.24
CA ALA A 738 -1.86 -5.02 -6.56
C ALA A 738 -1.40 -6.19 -7.47
N ALA A 739 -0.65 -7.15 -6.90
CA ALA A 739 -0.23 -8.35 -7.62
C ALA A 739 -1.43 -9.15 -8.13
N ASN A 740 -2.48 -9.32 -7.30
CA ASN A 740 -3.69 -10.07 -7.69
C ASN A 740 -4.46 -9.35 -8.82
N LEU A 741 -4.54 -8.02 -8.79
CA LEU A 741 -5.15 -7.20 -9.83
C LEU A 741 -4.42 -7.34 -11.18
N LEU A 742 -3.12 -7.56 -11.14
CA LEU A 742 -2.31 -7.89 -12.33
C LEU A 742 -2.31 -9.40 -12.67
N GLY A 743 -3.15 -10.20 -12.01
CA GLY A 743 -3.26 -11.64 -12.22
C GLY A 743 -2.09 -12.46 -11.68
N ILE A 744 -1.25 -11.88 -10.85
CA ILE A 744 -0.14 -12.56 -10.16
C ILE A 744 -0.66 -13.18 -8.87
N ARG A 745 -1.03 -14.47 -8.90
CA ARG A 745 -1.65 -15.17 -7.77
C ARG A 745 -0.68 -15.34 -6.61
N LYS A 746 -1.01 -14.80 -5.43
CA LYS A 746 -0.24 -14.95 -4.19
C LYS A 746 0.05 -16.43 -3.90
N SER A 747 -0.96 -17.29 -3.89
CA SER A 747 -0.84 -18.69 -3.52
C SER A 747 0.20 -19.44 -4.37
N LYS A 748 0.15 -19.27 -5.70
CA LYS A 748 1.08 -19.93 -6.63
C LYS A 748 2.53 -19.53 -6.35
N ASN A 749 2.78 -18.26 -6.12
CA ASN A 749 4.12 -17.73 -5.86
C ASN A 749 4.64 -18.14 -4.47
N TRP A 750 3.76 -18.25 -3.48
CA TRP A 750 4.11 -18.80 -2.17
C TRP A 750 4.53 -20.25 -2.26
N PHE A 751 3.76 -21.11 -2.96
CA PHE A 751 4.14 -22.51 -3.19
C PHE A 751 5.51 -22.63 -3.84
N TYR A 752 5.79 -21.83 -4.87
CA TYR A 752 7.10 -21.84 -5.52
C TYR A 752 8.22 -21.37 -4.60
N ALA A 753 8.04 -20.28 -3.88
CA ALA A 753 9.07 -19.74 -3.00
C ALA A 753 9.41 -20.71 -1.85
N PHE A 754 8.40 -21.28 -1.20
CA PHE A 754 8.61 -22.24 -0.13
C PHE A 754 9.18 -23.59 -0.64
N ALA A 755 8.79 -24.06 -1.82
CA ALA A 755 9.35 -25.27 -2.42
C ALA A 755 10.83 -25.09 -2.78
N ILE A 756 11.17 -23.98 -3.46
CA ILE A 756 12.56 -23.64 -3.81
C ILE A 756 13.39 -23.43 -2.54
N GLY A 757 12.89 -22.63 -1.59
CA GLY A 757 13.55 -22.42 -0.31
C GLY A 757 13.78 -23.73 0.44
N GLY A 758 12.77 -24.59 0.54
CA GLY A 758 12.88 -25.91 1.17
C GLY A 758 13.88 -26.84 0.47
N ALA A 759 13.90 -26.87 -0.87
CA ALA A 759 14.91 -27.65 -1.62
C ALA A 759 16.34 -27.18 -1.32
N LEU A 760 16.55 -25.86 -1.25
CA LEU A 760 17.85 -25.28 -0.87
C LEU A 760 18.22 -25.61 0.57
N VAL A 761 17.25 -25.64 1.48
CA VAL A 761 17.44 -26.07 2.87
C VAL A 761 17.87 -27.54 2.92
N GLY A 762 17.24 -28.41 2.14
CA GLY A 762 17.64 -29.83 2.02
C GLY A 762 19.07 -29.99 1.52
N LEU A 763 19.44 -29.22 0.50
CA LEU A 763 20.80 -29.22 -0.04
C LEU A 763 21.84 -28.74 0.99
N ALA A 764 21.52 -27.65 1.74
CA ALA A 764 22.38 -27.16 2.82
C ALA A 764 22.58 -28.21 3.94
N GLY A 765 21.53 -28.98 4.26
CA GLY A 765 21.61 -30.07 5.20
C GLY A 765 22.58 -31.17 4.74
N MET A 766 22.55 -31.57 3.47
CA MET A 766 23.46 -32.55 2.88
C MET A 766 24.91 -32.04 2.82
N LEU A 767 25.10 -30.75 2.47
CA LEU A 767 26.42 -30.16 2.46
C LEU A 767 27.04 -30.16 3.86
N GLN A 768 26.23 -29.83 4.89
CA GLN A 768 26.69 -29.88 6.28
C GLN A 768 26.98 -31.31 6.73
N LEU A 769 26.21 -32.31 6.26
CA LEU A 769 26.49 -33.72 6.52
C LEU A 769 27.86 -34.14 5.90
N ALA A 770 28.15 -33.69 4.68
CA ALA A 770 29.42 -33.94 4.02
C ALA A 770 30.62 -33.27 4.73
N GLN A 771 30.41 -32.01 5.23
CA GLN A 771 31.44 -31.29 6.00
C GLN A 771 31.73 -31.91 7.36
N LYS A 772 30.78 -32.61 7.98
CA LYS A 772 30.90 -33.19 9.33
C LYS A 772 31.13 -34.69 9.31
N GLU A 773 30.85 -35.33 8.17
CA GLU A 773 30.91 -36.82 7.99
C GLU A 773 30.08 -37.60 9.00
N GLN A 774 29.23 -36.93 9.73
CA GLN A 774 28.35 -37.49 10.75
C GLN A 774 27.08 -36.67 10.90
N MET A 775 25.95 -37.31 10.93
CA MET A 775 24.64 -36.71 11.28
C MET A 775 24.33 -36.94 12.76
N GLN A 776 24.06 -35.88 13.47
CA GLN A 776 23.54 -35.91 14.83
C GLN A 776 22.10 -35.34 14.86
N ALA A 777 21.26 -35.86 15.76
CA ALA A 777 19.88 -35.36 15.93
C ALA A 777 19.81 -33.87 16.29
N THR A 778 20.90 -33.30 16.76
CA THR A 778 21.03 -31.85 17.09
C THR A 778 21.35 -30.97 15.89
N LEU A 779 21.62 -31.53 14.71
CA LEU A 779 21.89 -30.76 13.50
C LEU A 779 20.79 -29.73 13.25
N GLY A 780 21.17 -28.55 12.78
CA GLY A 780 20.23 -27.51 12.44
C GLY A 780 19.58 -26.78 13.63
N ARG A 781 20.01 -27.05 14.89
CA ARG A 781 19.44 -26.38 16.06
C ARG A 781 19.87 -24.89 16.07
N ASN A 782 18.89 -23.97 16.13
CA ASN A 782 19.01 -22.51 16.07
C ASN A 782 19.47 -21.94 14.72
N TRP A 783 19.53 -22.75 13.65
CA TRP A 783 19.90 -22.28 12.32
C TRP A 783 18.86 -21.32 11.74
N GLU A 784 17.60 -21.43 12.16
CA GLU A 784 16.50 -20.56 11.74
C GLU A 784 16.78 -19.08 12.00
N LEU A 785 17.28 -18.76 13.20
CA LEU A 785 17.60 -17.39 13.58
C LEU A 785 18.79 -16.84 12.80
N GLU A 786 19.83 -17.65 12.62
CA GLU A 786 21.03 -17.26 11.90
C GLU A 786 20.75 -17.09 10.39
N ALA A 787 19.96 -17.98 9.77
CA ALA A 787 19.59 -17.87 8.37
C ALA A 787 18.74 -16.61 8.07
N ILE A 788 17.77 -16.32 8.96
CA ILE A 788 16.97 -15.07 8.87
C ILE A 788 17.87 -13.85 9.08
N ALA A 789 18.80 -13.92 10.04
CA ALA A 789 19.76 -12.85 10.29
C ALA A 789 20.62 -12.55 9.06
N VAL A 790 21.18 -13.58 8.42
CA VAL A 790 21.97 -13.45 7.19
C VAL A 790 21.13 -12.77 6.09
N ALA A 791 19.87 -13.18 5.91
CA ALA A 791 18.98 -12.55 4.93
C ALA A 791 18.74 -11.07 5.23
N VAL A 792 18.44 -10.72 6.50
CA VAL A 792 18.12 -9.34 6.92
C VAL A 792 19.36 -8.44 6.85
N ILE A 793 20.51 -8.88 7.35
CA ILE A 793 21.79 -8.17 7.24
C ILE A 793 22.14 -7.96 5.76
N GLY A 794 21.81 -8.93 4.89
CA GLY A 794 21.94 -8.82 3.44
C GLY A 794 20.98 -7.85 2.76
N GLY A 795 20.12 -7.15 3.52
CA GLY A 795 19.20 -6.13 3.03
C GLY A 795 17.85 -6.65 2.55
N VAL A 796 17.44 -7.86 2.99
CA VAL A 796 16.09 -8.37 2.76
C VAL A 796 15.15 -7.75 3.78
N SER A 797 14.06 -7.13 3.30
CA SER A 797 13.03 -6.54 4.16
C SER A 797 12.16 -7.63 4.79
N ILE A 798 12.00 -7.60 6.11
CA ILE A 798 11.13 -8.53 6.86
C ILE A 798 9.67 -8.44 6.39
N ASN A 799 9.25 -7.26 5.92
CA ASN A 799 7.90 -7.05 5.39
C ASN A 799 7.69 -7.61 3.98
N GLY A 800 8.74 -8.16 3.36
CA GLY A 800 8.72 -8.65 1.99
C GLY A 800 8.99 -7.57 0.93
N GLY A 801 8.93 -7.98 -0.33
CA GLY A 801 9.00 -7.10 -1.50
C GLY A 801 10.34 -6.44 -1.80
N LYS A 802 11.38 -6.64 -0.98
CA LYS A 802 12.72 -6.05 -1.14
C LYS A 802 13.80 -7.02 -0.67
N GLY A 803 14.92 -7.11 -1.42
CA GLY A 803 16.07 -7.91 -1.06
C GLY A 803 17.10 -7.99 -2.18
N SER A 804 18.36 -8.33 -1.83
CA SER A 804 19.46 -8.50 -2.76
C SER A 804 20.13 -9.86 -2.52
N ALA A 805 20.19 -10.71 -3.57
CA ALA A 805 20.92 -11.97 -3.48
C ALA A 805 22.42 -11.74 -3.19
N ILE A 806 23.01 -10.73 -3.79
CA ILE A 806 24.44 -10.38 -3.53
C ILE A 806 24.62 -9.94 -2.08
N GLY A 807 23.68 -9.14 -1.56
CA GLY A 807 23.72 -8.71 -0.17
C GLY A 807 23.68 -9.89 0.80
N VAL A 808 22.82 -10.89 0.54
CA VAL A 808 22.71 -12.12 1.36
C VAL A 808 24.02 -12.93 1.34
N ILE A 809 24.66 -13.07 0.18
CA ILE A 809 25.94 -13.77 0.06
C ILE A 809 27.02 -13.06 0.87
N LEU A 810 27.12 -11.75 0.72
CA LEU A 810 28.07 -10.93 1.48
C LEU A 810 27.79 -11.01 2.99
N ALA A 811 26.52 -10.99 3.39
CA ALA A 811 26.13 -11.14 4.79
C ALA A 811 26.53 -12.51 5.37
N ALA A 812 26.38 -13.60 4.60
CA ALA A 812 26.84 -14.92 5.02
C ALA A 812 28.35 -14.95 5.28
N ILE A 813 29.14 -14.39 4.36
CA ILE A 813 30.61 -14.25 4.54
C ILE A 813 30.94 -13.37 5.74
N LEU A 814 30.23 -12.24 5.89
CA LEU A 814 30.44 -11.29 6.98
C LEU A 814 30.23 -11.96 8.35
N VAL A 815 29.11 -12.67 8.53
CA VAL A 815 28.78 -13.33 9.81
C VAL A 815 29.84 -14.37 10.15
N GLN A 816 30.29 -15.17 9.18
CA GLN A 816 31.31 -16.18 9.41
C GLN A 816 32.70 -15.56 9.65
N THR A 817 33.06 -14.48 8.93
CA THR A 817 34.31 -13.74 9.18
C THR A 817 34.32 -13.15 10.58
N PHE A 818 33.19 -12.58 10.99
CA PHE A 818 33.05 -12.01 12.32
C PHE A 818 33.15 -13.06 13.42
N SER A 819 32.51 -14.22 13.23
CA SER A 819 32.63 -15.37 14.14
C SER A 819 34.06 -15.87 14.26
N ALA A 820 34.77 -15.99 13.14
CA ALA A 820 36.19 -16.39 13.13
C ALA A 820 37.06 -15.40 13.90
N VAL A 821 36.86 -14.10 13.73
CA VAL A 821 37.57 -13.05 14.49
C VAL A 821 37.29 -13.19 15.98
N LEU A 822 36.01 -13.34 16.42
CA LEU A 822 35.66 -13.47 17.83
C LEU A 822 36.32 -14.71 18.49
N ILE A 823 36.34 -15.85 17.78
CA ILE A 823 37.00 -17.08 18.27
C ILE A 823 38.49 -16.77 18.53
N LYS A 824 39.16 -16.06 17.61
CA LYS A 824 40.60 -15.74 17.76
C LYS A 824 40.86 -14.73 18.88
N PHE A 825 39.91 -13.86 19.21
CA PHE A 825 39.97 -13.00 20.37
C PHE A 825 39.64 -13.72 21.70
N GLY A 826 39.45 -15.05 21.68
CA GLY A 826 39.18 -15.86 22.86
C GLY A 826 37.75 -15.67 23.42
N VAL A 827 36.82 -15.17 22.60
CA VAL A 827 35.40 -15.03 23.02
C VAL A 827 34.76 -16.41 23.12
N PRO A 828 34.27 -16.80 24.30
CA PRO A 828 33.56 -18.08 24.47
C PRO A 828 32.33 -18.18 23.58
N GLY A 829 32.03 -19.40 23.07
CA GLY A 829 30.93 -19.65 22.15
C GLY A 829 29.55 -19.14 22.62
N ASP A 830 29.28 -19.17 23.94
CA ASP A 830 28.03 -18.68 24.51
C ASP A 830 27.91 -17.15 24.38
N ARG A 831 29.00 -16.41 24.51
CA ARG A 831 29.06 -14.95 24.33
C ARG A 831 29.01 -14.53 22.86
N MET A 832 29.42 -15.41 21.93
CA MET A 832 29.30 -15.14 20.50
C MET A 832 27.85 -14.93 20.08
N LYS A 833 26.89 -15.67 20.63
CA LYS A 833 25.47 -15.50 20.35
C LYS A 833 24.95 -14.14 20.77
N LEU A 834 25.41 -13.60 21.91
CA LEU A 834 25.07 -12.24 22.34
C LEU A 834 25.56 -11.21 21.32
N VAL A 835 26.81 -11.34 20.87
CA VAL A 835 27.42 -10.39 19.93
C VAL A 835 26.75 -10.42 18.57
N ILE A 836 26.44 -11.63 18.04
CA ILE A 836 25.69 -11.81 16.80
C ILE A 836 24.27 -11.19 16.95
N GLY A 837 23.60 -11.39 18.07
CA GLY A 837 22.29 -10.79 18.34
C GLY A 837 22.33 -9.25 18.34
N LEU A 838 23.36 -8.66 18.96
CA LEU A 838 23.59 -7.22 18.93
C LEU A 838 23.88 -6.71 17.51
N MET A 839 24.65 -7.45 16.73
CA MET A 839 24.92 -7.11 15.32
C MET A 839 23.64 -7.08 14.49
N ILE A 840 22.74 -8.05 14.68
CA ILE A 840 21.42 -8.08 14.03
C ILE A 840 20.61 -6.84 14.41
N LEU A 841 20.54 -6.52 15.71
CA LEU A 841 19.81 -5.34 16.20
C LEU A 841 20.36 -4.05 15.59
N VAL A 842 21.68 -3.90 15.55
CA VAL A 842 22.32 -2.73 14.92
C VAL A 842 22.00 -2.66 13.44
N ALA A 843 22.06 -3.77 12.70
CA ALA A 843 21.74 -3.82 11.27
C ALA A 843 20.28 -3.40 11.00
N VAL A 844 19.33 -3.94 11.77
CA VAL A 844 17.89 -3.60 11.66
C VAL A 844 17.65 -2.13 12.01
N PHE A 845 18.28 -1.64 13.08
CA PHE A 845 18.13 -0.25 13.52
C PHE A 845 18.73 0.73 12.49
N MET A 846 19.88 0.41 11.91
CA MET A 846 20.50 1.19 10.85
C MET A 846 19.66 1.23 9.59
N ASP A 847 19.05 0.11 9.17
CA ASP A 847 18.12 0.08 8.02
C ASP A 847 16.89 0.96 8.28
N HIS A 848 16.33 0.89 9.50
CA HIS A 848 15.20 1.74 9.89
C HIS A 848 15.54 3.23 9.88
N LEU A 849 16.68 3.63 10.44
CA LEU A 849 17.15 5.02 10.44
C LEU A 849 17.42 5.53 9.02
N TRP A 850 18.02 4.70 8.18
CA TRP A 850 18.32 5.03 6.78
C TRP A 850 17.05 5.23 5.95
N ASN A 851 16.06 4.35 6.12
CA ASN A 851 14.78 4.47 5.44
C ASN A 851 14.00 5.71 5.92
N ARG A 852 14.05 6.04 7.22
CA ARG A 852 13.46 7.26 7.78
C ARG A 852 14.10 8.54 7.24
N GLN A 853 15.43 8.60 7.10
CA GLN A 853 16.11 9.76 6.52
C GLN A 853 15.81 9.94 5.02
N ARG A 854 15.55 8.85 4.30
CA ARG A 854 15.14 8.93 2.89
C ARG A 854 13.71 9.45 2.73
N SER A 855 12.77 9.06 3.58
CA SER A 855 11.39 9.57 3.54
C SER A 855 11.32 11.06 3.88
N VAL A 856 12.14 11.54 4.82
CA VAL A 856 12.22 12.98 5.17
C VAL A 856 12.86 13.82 4.05
N ARG A 857 13.78 13.25 3.27
CA ARG A 857 14.40 13.95 2.13
C ARG A 857 13.55 13.95 0.86
N SER A 858 12.62 13.02 0.71
CA SER A 858 11.68 13.01 -0.42
C SER A 858 10.54 14.04 -0.25
N THR A 859 10.22 14.42 0.99
CA THR A 859 9.27 15.51 1.30
C THR A 859 9.90 16.89 1.37
N GLY A 860 11.23 17.01 1.37
CA GLY A 860 11.98 18.26 1.47
C GLY A 860 12.80 18.65 0.23
N GLY A 861 12.58 18.04 -0.92
CA GLY A 861 13.40 18.19 -2.15
C GLY A 861 12.84 19.16 -3.18
N GLY A 862 12.08 20.16 -2.80
CA GLY A 862 11.51 21.15 -3.69
C GLY A 862 11.86 22.60 -3.32
N THR A 863 13.12 22.90 -2.96
CA THR A 863 13.64 24.28 -2.99
C THR A 863 15.14 24.25 -2.80
N ARG A 864 15.90 24.33 -3.88
CA ARG A 864 17.19 25.03 -4.05
C ARG A 864 17.41 25.22 -5.53
#